data_631889beff5576535b5210aef1b5fe40
#
_entry.id   631889beff5576535b5210aef1b5fe40
#
_cell.length_a   1.000
_cell.length_b   1.000
_cell.length_c   1.000
_cell.angle_alpha   90.00
_cell.angle_beta   90.00
_cell.angle_gamma   90.00
#
_symmetry.space_group_name_H-M   'P 1'
#
loop_
_entity.id
_entity.type
_entity.pdbx_description
1 polymer ?
#
loop_
_entity_poly.entity_id
_entity_poly.type
_entity_poly.pdbx_seq_one_letter_code
_entity_poly.pdbx_strand_id
1 'polypeptide(L)'
;MHLMSGAIALLSVFGAVMLLSLPWLCCLWAGLGLFMVWRGSWRFIYVALCTIRRDLMCLYVILRVRIPMYRHLHNRSTIPDLFAQIVKKHPDKPALIYEATGEVWTFRELQQRCYAVAHWALAQGWVEGDVVALYMESQPSVVALWLGLAMVGVEAAFINHNLRQQSLLHCISVSRARAMVLGMEMREAVSEVRDSLQPDLLLFISGGRDDEEEPCRLRVQNLDTLLNRSPKHQPNHTLKKDFNDRLFYIYTSGTTGMPKAAIVVHSRYYRIASFGFHSFGLRYDDIMYNCLPLYHSAGTIMGVGQCLLFGVTVVVRPKFSASRFWDDCVKHSCTAIIYIGEVCRYLLAQPVRSSEAHHRVRVAIGNGLRPSVWEEFAKRFRIQRVGEFYGATECNCSLINIDGKVGACGFNSRILPSFYPIRLVRVQEDNGELLRDPQGLCVPCLPGETGMLVGRINFSDPLRRFDGYVDKESTNKKIAHNVFKMGDSCYISGDLLVMDEFGYMYFKDRSGDTFRWRGENVSTTEVEGVLSCLLGHADVAVYGVCVPGVEGKAGMAAVSHTDHFDLDAFLQSVQKALPSYACPVFLRLMPSVDTTGTFKIQKTRLQREGYKPRESSEKIYFLNSRAGCYEAVTDELYKDIIEGRACL
;
A
#
# COMPACT_ATOMS: atom_id res chain seq x y z
N MET A 1 21.51 18.75 44.95
CA MET A 1 20.92 20.10 45.06
C MET A 1 19.49 20.17 44.51
N HIS A 2 19.20 19.64 43.32
CA HIS A 2 17.84 19.68 42.73
C HIS A 2 16.76 18.88 43.49
N LEU A 3 17.10 17.81 44.17
CA LEU A 3 16.15 17.01 44.98
C LEU A 3 15.71 17.75 46.27
N MET A 4 16.60 18.52 46.88
CA MET A 4 16.25 19.30 48.07
C MET A 4 15.37 20.51 47.76
N SER A 5 15.58 21.21 46.66
CA SER A 5 14.74 22.33 46.26
C SER A 5 13.29 21.91 45.93
N GLY A 6 13.11 20.73 45.29
CA GLY A 6 11.79 20.17 45.02
C GLY A 6 11.04 19.73 46.26
N ALA A 7 11.74 19.14 47.23
CA ALA A 7 11.15 18.77 48.53
C ALA A 7 10.72 19.99 49.35
N ILE A 8 11.51 21.06 49.33
CA ILE A 8 11.16 22.32 49.99
C ILE A 8 9.96 22.98 49.33
N ALA A 9 9.87 23.01 48.01
CA ALA A 9 8.72 23.54 47.29
C ALA A 9 7.44 22.75 47.61
N LEU A 10 7.50 21.43 47.65
CA LEU A 10 6.39 20.54 48.00
C LEU A 10 5.92 20.76 49.44
N LEU A 11 6.86 20.89 50.39
CA LEU A 11 6.54 21.18 51.80
C LEU A 11 5.96 22.57 51.99
N SER A 12 6.40 23.57 51.23
CA SER A 12 5.86 24.93 51.29
C SER A 12 4.42 25.00 50.76
N VAL A 13 4.13 24.30 49.65
CA VAL A 13 2.76 24.22 49.12
C VAL A 13 1.86 23.41 50.05
N PHE A 14 2.33 22.31 50.60
CA PHE A 14 1.58 21.51 51.55
C PHE A 14 1.25 22.32 52.80
N GLY A 15 2.21 23.09 53.33
CA GLY A 15 1.98 24.01 54.43
C GLY A 15 0.98 25.13 54.14
N ALA A 16 1.06 25.74 52.96
CA ALA A 16 0.13 26.77 52.50
C ALA A 16 -1.31 26.25 52.32
N VAL A 17 -1.46 25.03 51.82
CA VAL A 17 -2.77 24.39 51.61
C VAL A 17 -3.38 23.92 52.94
N MET A 18 -2.56 23.48 53.90
CA MET A 18 -3.01 23.19 55.26
C MET A 18 -3.50 24.45 55.99
N LEU A 19 -2.84 25.60 55.77
CA LEU A 19 -3.26 26.90 56.32
C LEU A 19 -4.60 27.39 55.75
N LEU A 20 -4.99 26.93 54.54
CA LEU A 20 -6.24 27.29 53.87
C LEU A 20 -7.41 26.35 54.21
N SER A 21 -7.28 25.47 55.22
CA SER A 21 -8.32 24.52 55.66
C SER A 21 -8.94 23.66 54.54
N LEU A 22 -8.19 23.42 53.45
CA LEU A 22 -8.62 22.56 52.38
C LEU A 22 -8.56 21.07 52.77
N PRO A 23 -9.52 20.22 52.35
CA PRO A 23 -9.47 18.78 52.61
C PRO A 23 -8.12 18.18 52.23
N TRP A 24 -7.55 17.32 53.08
CA TRP A 24 -6.25 16.67 52.88
C TRP A 24 -6.10 15.99 51.52
N LEU A 25 -7.20 15.51 50.93
CA LEU A 25 -7.27 14.98 49.55
C LEU A 25 -6.89 16.04 48.49
N CYS A 26 -7.33 17.29 48.65
CA CYS A 26 -6.96 18.39 47.75
C CYS A 26 -5.47 18.71 47.86
N CYS A 27 -4.88 18.61 49.05
CA CYS A 27 -3.44 18.79 49.28
C CYS A 27 -2.63 17.68 48.58
N LEU A 28 -3.08 16.43 48.70
CA LEU A 28 -2.46 15.29 48.01
C LEU A 28 -2.53 15.45 46.49
N TRP A 29 -3.67 15.82 45.94
CA TRP A 29 -3.84 16.06 44.52
C TRP A 29 -3.03 17.25 44.02
N ALA A 30 -2.98 18.36 44.77
CA ALA A 30 -2.15 19.51 44.44
C ALA A 30 -0.65 19.16 44.49
N GLY A 31 -0.22 18.42 45.54
CA GLY A 31 1.16 17.94 45.66
C GLY A 31 1.57 16.97 44.54
N LEU A 32 0.68 16.03 44.18
CA LEU A 32 0.87 15.10 43.06
C LEU A 32 0.94 15.86 41.73
N GLY A 33 0.04 16.86 41.55
CA GLY A 33 0.05 17.72 40.37
C GLY A 33 1.35 18.50 40.20
N LEU A 34 1.83 19.15 41.31
CA LEU A 34 3.12 19.86 41.30
C LEU A 34 4.31 18.94 41.10
N PHE A 35 4.31 17.75 41.69
CA PHE A 35 5.34 16.74 41.46
C PHE A 35 5.38 16.28 40.00
N MET A 36 4.21 16.10 39.37
CA MET A 36 4.11 15.75 37.97
C MET A 36 4.57 16.86 37.02
N VAL A 37 4.25 18.12 37.33
CA VAL A 37 4.74 19.30 36.61
C VAL A 37 6.26 19.42 36.74
N TRP A 38 6.79 19.25 37.94
CA TRP A 38 8.22 19.33 38.21
C TRP A 38 9.03 18.26 37.46
N ARG A 39 8.54 17.01 37.35
CA ARG A 39 9.16 15.94 36.57
C ARG A 39 8.92 16.04 35.08
N GLY A 40 8.20 17.03 34.59
CA GLY A 40 7.80 17.13 33.17
C GLY A 40 6.73 16.13 32.75
N SER A 41 6.17 15.34 33.68
CA SER A 41 5.14 14.32 33.42
C SER A 41 3.81 14.93 32.98
N TRP A 42 3.60 16.22 33.15
CA TRP A 42 2.41 16.93 32.69
C TRP A 42 2.25 16.86 31.16
N ARG A 43 3.37 16.87 30.40
CA ARG A 43 3.35 16.69 28.95
C ARG A 43 2.80 15.32 28.58
N PHE A 44 3.25 14.27 29.28
CA PHE A 44 2.72 12.93 29.08
C PHE A 44 1.21 12.85 29.38
N ILE A 45 0.76 13.47 30.49
CA ILE A 45 -0.66 13.52 30.86
C ILE A 45 -1.46 14.26 29.79
N TYR A 46 -0.98 15.41 29.33
CA TYR A 46 -1.62 16.17 28.26
C TYR A 46 -1.75 15.32 26.99
N VAL A 47 -0.66 14.68 26.53
CA VAL A 47 -0.67 13.79 25.37
C VAL A 47 -1.64 12.62 25.59
N ALA A 48 -1.62 12.00 26.77
CA ALA A 48 -2.53 10.91 27.12
C ALA A 48 -4.00 11.35 27.06
N LEU A 49 -4.35 12.49 27.63
CA LEU A 49 -5.71 13.03 27.59
C LEU A 49 -6.17 13.32 26.16
N CYS A 50 -5.30 13.88 25.32
CA CYS A 50 -5.60 14.15 23.91
C CYS A 50 -5.76 12.88 23.06
N THR A 51 -5.09 11.78 23.43
CA THR A 51 -5.02 10.57 22.58
C THR A 51 -5.80 9.38 23.13
N ILE A 52 -6.27 9.42 24.40
CA ILE A 52 -6.92 8.28 25.07
C ILE A 52 -8.12 7.73 24.29
N ARG A 53 -8.95 8.60 23.71
CA ARG A 53 -10.10 8.19 22.91
C ARG A 53 -9.68 7.35 21.70
N ARG A 54 -8.67 7.82 20.94
CA ARG A 54 -8.09 7.13 19.79
C ARG A 54 -7.50 5.78 20.22
N ASP A 55 -6.72 5.78 21.29
CA ASP A 55 -6.03 4.59 21.79
C ASP A 55 -7.02 3.53 22.29
N LEU A 56 -8.12 3.93 22.94
CA LEU A 56 -9.22 3.02 23.31
C LEU A 56 -9.96 2.47 22.10
N MET A 57 -10.21 3.29 21.07
CA MET A 57 -10.79 2.81 19.82
C MET A 57 -9.86 1.77 19.15
N CYS A 58 -8.55 2.04 19.12
CA CYS A 58 -7.56 1.10 18.58
C CYS A 58 -7.53 -0.21 19.38
N LEU A 59 -7.53 -0.14 20.70
CA LEU A 59 -7.59 -1.31 21.58
C LEU A 59 -8.84 -2.16 21.28
N TYR A 60 -10.00 -1.52 21.16
CA TYR A 60 -11.24 -2.19 20.78
C TYR A 60 -11.11 -2.91 19.44
N VAL A 61 -10.56 -2.24 18.41
CA VAL A 61 -10.35 -2.85 17.09
C VAL A 61 -9.37 -4.03 17.17
N ILE A 62 -8.26 -3.86 17.87
CA ILE A 62 -7.28 -4.95 18.06
C ILE A 62 -7.92 -6.17 18.73
N LEU A 63 -8.75 -5.98 19.74
CA LEU A 63 -9.46 -7.09 20.40
C LEU A 63 -10.47 -7.76 19.44
N ARG A 64 -11.20 -6.96 18.65
CA ARG A 64 -12.14 -7.48 17.64
C ARG A 64 -11.47 -8.28 16.54
N VAL A 65 -10.21 -8.00 16.23
CA VAL A 65 -9.41 -8.76 15.26
C VAL A 65 -8.71 -9.93 15.93
N ARG A 66 -8.04 -9.70 17.06
CA ARG A 66 -7.15 -10.68 17.70
C ARG A 66 -7.90 -11.87 18.29
N ILE A 67 -9.03 -11.63 18.98
CA ILE A 67 -9.77 -12.72 19.62
C ILE A 67 -10.30 -13.73 18.59
N PRO A 68 -11.03 -13.33 17.52
CA PRO A 68 -11.43 -14.27 16.49
C PRO A 68 -10.24 -14.94 15.78
N MET A 69 -9.15 -14.20 15.54
CA MET A 69 -7.97 -14.70 14.87
C MET A 69 -7.33 -15.87 15.64
N TYR A 70 -7.19 -15.78 16.97
CA TYR A 70 -6.72 -16.90 17.79
C TYR A 70 -7.70 -18.07 17.81
N ARG A 71 -9.01 -17.80 17.75
CA ARG A 71 -10.03 -18.87 17.63
C ARG A 71 -9.88 -19.60 16.29
N HIS A 72 -9.70 -18.86 15.18
CA HIS A 72 -9.48 -19.47 13.87
C HIS A 72 -8.16 -20.26 13.80
N LEU A 73 -7.11 -19.76 14.44
CA LEU A 73 -5.85 -20.49 14.56
C LEU A 73 -6.03 -21.81 15.33
N HIS A 74 -6.74 -21.78 16.47
CA HIS A 74 -7.02 -22.97 17.27
C HIS A 74 -7.88 -23.98 16.49
N ASN A 75 -8.88 -23.51 15.76
CA ASN A 75 -9.79 -24.33 14.97
C ASN A 75 -9.19 -24.76 13.61
N ARG A 76 -7.97 -24.37 13.29
CA ARG A 76 -7.33 -24.59 11.98
C ARG A 76 -8.20 -24.13 10.80
N SER A 77 -8.99 -23.06 10.98
CA SER A 77 -9.91 -22.57 9.95
C SER A 77 -9.13 -21.97 8.78
N THR A 78 -9.62 -22.15 7.56
CA THR A 78 -9.08 -21.54 6.34
C THR A 78 -10.00 -20.41 5.86
N ILE A 79 -9.56 -19.58 4.91
CA ILE A 79 -10.42 -18.55 4.31
C ILE A 79 -11.66 -19.15 3.64
N PRO A 80 -11.59 -20.26 2.89
CA PRO A 80 -12.78 -20.97 2.41
C PRO A 80 -13.79 -21.34 3.49
N ASP A 81 -13.33 -21.80 4.67
CA ASP A 81 -14.22 -22.14 5.79
C ASP A 81 -14.96 -20.91 6.34
N LEU A 82 -14.25 -19.79 6.43
CA LEU A 82 -14.85 -18.52 6.86
C LEU A 82 -15.86 -18.01 5.84
N PHE A 83 -15.55 -18.10 4.57
CA PHE A 83 -16.48 -17.78 3.49
C PHE A 83 -17.74 -18.65 3.53
N ALA A 84 -17.61 -19.97 3.76
CA ALA A 84 -18.76 -20.87 3.90
C ALA A 84 -19.71 -20.46 5.05
N GLN A 85 -19.17 -19.88 6.15
CA GLN A 85 -20.00 -19.32 7.22
C GLN A 85 -20.79 -18.09 6.78
N ILE A 86 -20.22 -17.24 5.92
CA ILE A 86 -20.92 -16.07 5.34
C ILE A 86 -22.00 -16.51 4.39
N VAL A 87 -21.74 -17.50 3.54
CA VAL A 87 -22.75 -18.06 2.62
C VAL A 87 -23.95 -18.60 3.38
N LYS A 88 -23.75 -19.33 4.49
CA LYS A 88 -24.84 -19.81 5.35
C LYS A 88 -25.72 -18.68 5.89
N LYS A 89 -25.13 -17.52 6.19
CA LYS A 89 -25.87 -16.37 6.74
C LYS A 89 -26.63 -15.58 5.67
N HIS A 90 -26.04 -15.46 4.49
CA HIS A 90 -26.52 -14.55 3.44
C HIS A 90 -26.49 -15.19 2.04
N PRO A 91 -27.09 -16.39 1.83
CA PRO A 91 -26.92 -17.15 0.59
C PRO A 91 -27.34 -16.38 -0.67
N ASP A 92 -28.46 -15.67 -0.60
CA ASP A 92 -29.10 -15.03 -1.76
C ASP A 92 -28.78 -13.53 -1.88
N LYS A 93 -27.95 -13.00 -0.96
CA LYS A 93 -27.45 -11.63 -1.04
C LYS A 93 -26.43 -11.51 -2.18
N PRO A 94 -26.42 -10.38 -2.95
CA PRO A 94 -25.34 -10.11 -3.89
C PRO A 94 -23.97 -10.11 -3.19
N ALA A 95 -23.04 -10.91 -3.68
CA ALA A 95 -21.66 -10.98 -3.23
C ALA A 95 -20.76 -10.11 -4.11
N LEU A 96 -20.78 -10.38 -5.41
CA LEU A 96 -20.01 -9.68 -6.41
C LEU A 96 -20.91 -9.15 -7.52
N ILE A 97 -20.66 -7.91 -7.93
CA ILE A 97 -21.30 -7.29 -9.09
C ILE A 97 -20.18 -6.95 -10.07
N TYR A 98 -20.27 -7.41 -11.32
CA TYR A 98 -19.30 -7.08 -12.35
C TYR A 98 -19.78 -5.84 -13.11
N GLU A 99 -19.06 -4.73 -12.96
CA GLU A 99 -19.48 -3.44 -13.50
C GLU A 99 -19.58 -3.46 -15.03
N ALA A 100 -18.66 -4.16 -15.73
CA ALA A 100 -18.58 -4.16 -17.19
C ALA A 100 -19.83 -4.75 -17.88
N THR A 101 -20.42 -5.80 -17.28
CA THR A 101 -21.59 -6.50 -17.85
C THR A 101 -22.87 -6.28 -17.04
N GLY A 102 -22.76 -5.85 -15.80
CA GLY A 102 -23.87 -5.80 -14.84
C GLY A 102 -24.20 -7.17 -14.24
N GLU A 103 -23.41 -8.23 -14.50
CA GLU A 103 -23.61 -9.56 -13.94
C GLU A 103 -23.51 -9.52 -12.41
N VAL A 104 -24.44 -10.16 -11.72
CA VAL A 104 -24.52 -10.23 -10.27
C VAL A 104 -24.40 -11.68 -9.85
N TRP A 105 -23.43 -11.96 -8.95
CA TRP A 105 -23.31 -13.26 -8.30
C TRP A 105 -23.72 -13.14 -6.84
N THR A 106 -24.67 -13.97 -6.42
CA THR A 106 -25.01 -14.14 -5.00
C THR A 106 -23.89 -14.92 -4.27
N PHE A 107 -23.91 -14.89 -2.94
CA PHE A 107 -22.96 -15.69 -2.15
C PHE A 107 -23.04 -17.18 -2.47
N ARG A 108 -24.25 -17.69 -2.69
CA ARG A 108 -24.51 -19.09 -3.10
C ARG A 108 -23.90 -19.39 -4.49
N GLU A 109 -24.13 -18.53 -5.47
CA GLU A 109 -23.59 -18.72 -6.82
C GLU A 109 -22.08 -18.62 -6.85
N LEU A 110 -21.48 -17.68 -6.10
CA LEU A 110 -20.02 -17.59 -5.96
C LEU A 110 -19.46 -18.89 -5.35
N GLN A 111 -20.09 -19.43 -4.30
CA GLN A 111 -19.66 -20.70 -3.69
C GLN A 111 -19.78 -21.87 -4.67
N GLN A 112 -20.86 -21.97 -5.45
CA GLN A 112 -21.04 -23.01 -6.46
C GLN A 112 -19.95 -22.95 -7.54
N ARG A 113 -19.56 -21.74 -7.97
CA ARG A 113 -18.46 -21.55 -8.92
C ARG A 113 -17.12 -21.95 -8.30
N CYS A 114 -16.88 -21.64 -7.02
CA CYS A 114 -15.70 -22.10 -6.30
C CYS A 114 -15.65 -23.63 -6.22
N TYR A 115 -16.78 -24.29 -5.99
CA TYR A 115 -16.85 -25.77 -5.98
C TYR A 115 -16.51 -26.36 -7.35
N ALA A 116 -17.00 -25.76 -8.45
CA ALA A 116 -16.64 -26.21 -9.79
C ALA A 116 -15.11 -26.10 -10.03
N VAL A 117 -14.49 -25.01 -9.60
CA VAL A 117 -13.02 -24.85 -9.67
C VAL A 117 -12.31 -25.88 -8.81
N ALA A 118 -12.78 -26.16 -7.61
CA ALA A 118 -12.20 -27.16 -6.73
C ALA A 118 -12.26 -28.58 -7.35
N HIS A 119 -13.40 -28.97 -7.92
CA HIS A 119 -13.56 -30.23 -8.62
C HIS A 119 -12.67 -30.32 -9.87
N TRP A 120 -12.56 -29.23 -10.64
CA TRP A 120 -11.65 -29.15 -11.77
C TRP A 120 -10.20 -29.37 -11.34
N ALA A 121 -9.75 -28.69 -10.28
CA ALA A 121 -8.39 -28.83 -9.77
C ALA A 121 -8.09 -30.27 -9.33
N LEU A 122 -9.02 -30.93 -8.62
CA LEU A 122 -8.89 -32.34 -8.24
C LEU A 122 -8.84 -33.26 -9.47
N ALA A 123 -9.63 -32.98 -10.52
CA ALA A 123 -9.62 -33.75 -11.75
C ALA A 123 -8.29 -33.62 -12.54
N GLN A 124 -7.55 -32.50 -12.35
CA GLN A 124 -6.19 -32.34 -12.90
C GLN A 124 -5.14 -33.12 -12.08
N GLY A 125 -5.51 -33.75 -10.96
CA GLY A 125 -4.59 -34.45 -10.07
C GLY A 125 -3.69 -33.52 -9.24
N TRP A 126 -4.07 -32.25 -9.08
CA TRP A 126 -3.29 -31.32 -8.28
C TRP A 126 -3.47 -31.60 -6.79
N VAL A 127 -2.39 -31.35 -6.05
CA VAL A 127 -2.31 -31.60 -4.60
C VAL A 127 -2.03 -30.31 -3.83
N GLU A 128 -2.17 -30.38 -2.53
CA GLU A 128 -1.88 -29.26 -1.63
C GLU A 128 -0.44 -28.74 -1.84
N GLY A 129 -0.32 -27.43 -2.04
CA GLY A 129 0.95 -26.75 -2.30
C GLY A 129 1.32 -26.62 -3.78
N ASP A 130 0.59 -27.27 -4.70
CA ASP A 130 0.72 -26.97 -6.12
C ASP A 130 0.29 -25.53 -6.38
N VAL A 131 0.88 -24.90 -7.40
CA VAL A 131 0.64 -23.49 -7.73
C VAL A 131 0.02 -23.36 -9.10
N VAL A 132 -1.02 -22.51 -9.20
CA VAL A 132 -1.65 -22.10 -10.45
C VAL A 132 -1.50 -20.59 -10.62
N ALA A 133 -0.85 -20.17 -11.71
CA ALA A 133 -0.73 -18.77 -12.06
C ALA A 133 -2.06 -18.23 -12.64
N LEU A 134 -2.49 -17.06 -12.17
CA LEU A 134 -3.67 -16.35 -12.68
C LEU A 134 -3.21 -15.09 -13.41
N TYR A 135 -3.39 -15.05 -14.74
CA TYR A 135 -2.98 -13.95 -15.60
C TYR A 135 -4.16 -13.44 -16.40
N MET A 136 -4.95 -12.56 -15.80
CA MET A 136 -6.20 -12.07 -16.38
C MET A 136 -6.61 -10.71 -15.75
N GLU A 137 -7.46 -9.97 -16.44
CA GLU A 137 -8.02 -8.73 -15.91
C GLU A 137 -8.93 -8.97 -14.69
N SER A 138 -9.23 -7.88 -13.97
CA SER A 138 -10.05 -7.95 -12.76
C SER A 138 -11.51 -8.26 -13.10
N GLN A 139 -11.99 -9.42 -12.68
CA GLN A 139 -13.35 -9.89 -12.88
C GLN A 139 -13.75 -10.89 -11.77
N PRO A 140 -15.05 -11.15 -11.52
CA PRO A 140 -15.51 -12.07 -10.49
C PRO A 140 -14.95 -13.48 -10.59
N SER A 141 -14.66 -13.98 -11.80
CA SER A 141 -14.06 -15.31 -12.03
C SER A 141 -12.68 -15.46 -11.38
N VAL A 142 -11.88 -14.37 -11.28
CA VAL A 142 -10.61 -14.38 -10.53
C VAL A 142 -10.84 -14.80 -9.09
N VAL A 143 -11.91 -14.27 -8.46
CA VAL A 143 -12.26 -14.59 -7.07
C VAL A 143 -12.68 -16.05 -6.93
N ALA A 144 -13.53 -16.53 -7.83
CA ALA A 144 -13.96 -17.92 -7.83
C ALA A 144 -12.78 -18.89 -8.04
N LEU A 145 -11.83 -18.54 -8.93
CA LEU A 145 -10.65 -19.33 -9.21
C LEU A 145 -9.75 -19.48 -7.98
N TRP A 146 -9.23 -18.40 -7.43
CA TRP A 146 -8.29 -18.55 -6.31
C TRP A 146 -8.95 -19.12 -5.06
N LEU A 147 -10.22 -18.81 -4.79
CA LEU A 147 -10.92 -19.31 -3.63
C LEU A 147 -11.27 -20.81 -3.79
N GLY A 148 -11.67 -21.22 -5.00
CA GLY A 148 -11.91 -22.63 -5.33
C GLY A 148 -10.63 -23.47 -5.28
N LEU A 149 -9.52 -22.96 -5.79
CA LEU A 149 -8.20 -23.59 -5.65
C LEU A 149 -7.82 -23.75 -4.18
N ALA A 150 -8.04 -22.70 -3.36
CA ALA A 150 -7.75 -22.74 -1.94
C ALA A 150 -8.60 -23.77 -1.18
N MET A 151 -9.80 -24.13 -1.66
CA MET A 151 -10.66 -25.18 -1.06
C MET A 151 -10.01 -26.57 -1.10
N VAL A 152 -9.08 -26.78 -2.01
CA VAL A 152 -8.33 -28.04 -2.18
C VAL A 152 -6.83 -27.89 -1.91
N GLY A 153 -6.43 -26.77 -1.31
CA GLY A 153 -5.05 -26.50 -0.88
C GLY A 153 -4.10 -26.09 -2.00
N VAL A 154 -4.58 -25.87 -3.21
CA VAL A 154 -3.80 -25.35 -4.34
C VAL A 154 -3.64 -23.83 -4.19
N GLU A 155 -2.43 -23.33 -4.42
CA GLU A 155 -2.06 -21.94 -4.21
C GLU A 155 -2.20 -21.15 -5.52
N ALA A 156 -2.77 -19.95 -5.48
CA ALA A 156 -2.83 -19.09 -6.66
C ALA A 156 -1.62 -18.14 -6.70
N ALA A 157 -1.08 -17.85 -7.87
CA ALA A 157 -0.08 -16.80 -8.08
C ALA A 157 -0.67 -15.70 -8.97
N PHE A 158 -0.91 -14.52 -8.38
CA PHE A 158 -1.57 -13.41 -9.09
C PHE A 158 -0.57 -12.62 -9.94
N ILE A 159 -0.54 -12.88 -11.25
CA ILE A 159 0.32 -12.15 -12.16
C ILE A 159 -0.35 -10.86 -12.62
N ASN A 160 0.39 -9.76 -12.58
CA ASN A 160 -0.08 -8.48 -13.10
C ASN A 160 -0.30 -8.58 -14.62
N HIS A 161 -1.52 -8.37 -15.07
CA HIS A 161 -1.93 -8.47 -16.47
C HIS A 161 -1.25 -7.46 -17.42
N ASN A 162 -0.56 -6.45 -16.88
CA ASN A 162 0.23 -5.51 -17.68
C ASN A 162 1.67 -6.00 -17.96
N LEU A 163 2.12 -7.07 -17.31
CA LEU A 163 3.47 -7.61 -17.55
C LEU A 163 3.55 -8.27 -18.93
N ARG A 164 4.71 -8.15 -19.55
CA ARG A 164 5.02 -8.72 -20.87
C ARG A 164 6.41 -9.35 -20.85
N GLN A 165 6.68 -10.22 -21.83
CA GLN A 165 7.99 -10.78 -22.11
C GLN A 165 8.74 -11.30 -20.85
N GLN A 166 9.95 -10.84 -20.60
CA GLN A 166 10.82 -11.31 -19.51
C GLN A 166 10.20 -11.18 -18.11
N SER A 167 9.45 -10.10 -17.86
CA SER A 167 8.79 -9.91 -16.56
C SER A 167 7.66 -10.91 -16.33
N LEU A 168 6.93 -11.28 -17.38
CA LEU A 168 5.90 -12.32 -17.33
C LEU A 168 6.53 -13.69 -17.08
N LEU A 169 7.55 -14.06 -17.87
CA LEU A 169 8.29 -15.33 -17.70
C LEU A 169 8.88 -15.46 -16.29
N HIS A 170 9.48 -14.38 -15.79
CA HIS A 170 10.03 -14.37 -14.44
C HIS A 170 8.95 -14.67 -13.37
N CYS A 171 7.77 -14.05 -13.45
CA CYS A 171 6.70 -14.30 -12.49
C CYS A 171 6.22 -15.75 -12.54
N ILE A 172 6.06 -16.33 -13.73
CA ILE A 172 5.67 -17.74 -13.90
C ILE A 172 6.74 -18.65 -13.27
N SER A 173 8.01 -18.42 -13.58
CA SER A 173 9.14 -19.22 -13.08
C SER A 173 9.28 -19.16 -11.56
N VAL A 174 9.22 -17.95 -10.96
CA VAL A 174 9.41 -17.76 -9.51
C VAL A 174 8.33 -18.45 -8.68
N SER A 175 7.09 -18.48 -9.17
CA SER A 175 5.99 -19.18 -8.48
C SER A 175 6.07 -20.71 -8.63
N ARG A 176 6.86 -21.23 -9.56
CA ARG A 176 6.89 -22.66 -9.92
C ARG A 176 5.50 -23.18 -10.26
N ALA A 177 4.72 -22.37 -10.99
CA ALA A 177 3.36 -22.74 -11.36
C ALA A 177 3.35 -23.99 -12.25
N ARG A 178 2.49 -24.95 -11.92
CA ARG A 178 2.21 -26.16 -12.75
C ARG A 178 1.23 -25.86 -13.89
N ALA A 179 0.41 -24.85 -13.69
CA ALA A 179 -0.56 -24.40 -14.67
C ALA A 179 -0.70 -22.90 -14.66
N MET A 180 -1.17 -22.34 -15.77
CA MET A 180 -1.55 -20.94 -15.86
C MET A 180 -2.96 -20.84 -16.43
N VAL A 181 -3.82 -20.09 -15.73
CA VAL A 181 -5.10 -19.63 -16.24
C VAL A 181 -4.90 -18.22 -16.79
N LEU A 182 -5.18 -18.03 -18.06
CA LEU A 182 -5.12 -16.72 -18.72
C LEU A 182 -6.52 -16.29 -19.16
N GLY A 183 -6.79 -14.99 -19.06
CA GLY A 183 -7.94 -14.38 -19.71
C GLY A 183 -7.76 -14.34 -21.23
N MET A 184 -8.85 -14.36 -21.99
CA MET A 184 -8.79 -14.26 -23.46
C MET A 184 -8.02 -13.03 -23.90
N GLU A 185 -8.16 -11.94 -23.18
CA GLU A 185 -7.46 -10.66 -23.40
C GLU A 185 -5.94 -10.74 -23.23
N MET A 186 -5.44 -11.82 -22.59
CA MET A 186 -3.99 -12.04 -22.36
C MET A 186 -3.36 -13.02 -23.35
N ARG A 187 -4.14 -13.57 -24.27
CA ARG A 187 -3.71 -14.61 -25.23
C ARG A 187 -2.48 -14.18 -26.04
N GLU A 188 -2.50 -12.97 -26.58
CA GLU A 188 -1.40 -12.44 -27.39
C GLU A 188 -0.11 -12.33 -26.58
N ALA A 189 -0.17 -11.77 -25.37
CA ALA A 189 0.98 -11.61 -24.49
C ALA A 189 1.64 -12.95 -24.10
N VAL A 190 0.84 -14.02 -23.94
CA VAL A 190 1.35 -15.37 -23.67
C VAL A 190 1.93 -16.00 -24.94
N SER A 191 1.33 -15.73 -26.09
CA SER A 191 1.80 -16.18 -27.39
C SER A 191 3.22 -15.68 -27.72
N GLU A 192 3.52 -14.42 -27.38
CA GLU A 192 4.84 -13.80 -27.58
C GLU A 192 5.97 -14.50 -26.78
N VAL A 193 5.66 -15.13 -25.67
CA VAL A 193 6.65 -15.77 -24.79
C VAL A 193 6.60 -17.29 -24.82
N ARG A 194 5.76 -17.85 -25.69
CA ARG A 194 5.45 -19.27 -25.76
C ARG A 194 6.67 -20.19 -25.79
N ASP A 195 7.63 -19.88 -26.66
CA ASP A 195 8.81 -20.74 -26.87
C ASP A 195 9.78 -20.73 -25.68
N SER A 196 9.56 -19.79 -24.72
CA SER A 196 10.31 -19.66 -23.47
C SER A 196 9.54 -20.19 -22.25
N LEU A 197 8.29 -20.65 -22.42
CA LEU A 197 7.53 -21.30 -21.36
C LEU A 197 8.06 -22.70 -21.09
N GLN A 198 7.90 -23.16 -19.84
CA GLN A 198 8.24 -24.54 -19.47
C GLN A 198 7.36 -25.51 -20.25
N PRO A 199 7.94 -26.60 -20.84
CA PRO A 199 7.20 -27.52 -21.71
C PRO A 199 6.04 -28.24 -21.04
N ASP A 200 6.09 -28.39 -19.71
CA ASP A 200 5.10 -29.07 -18.88
C ASP A 200 4.07 -28.12 -18.25
N LEU A 201 4.17 -26.82 -18.50
CA LEU A 201 3.20 -25.84 -18.03
C LEU A 201 1.86 -26.01 -18.75
N LEU A 202 0.82 -26.39 -18.01
CA LEU A 202 -0.54 -26.49 -18.54
C LEU A 202 -1.16 -25.10 -18.69
N LEU A 203 -1.75 -24.84 -19.87
CA LEU A 203 -2.40 -23.57 -20.17
C LEU A 203 -3.91 -23.73 -20.27
N PHE A 204 -4.65 -22.86 -19.56
CA PHE A 204 -6.10 -22.80 -19.57
C PHE A 204 -6.55 -21.37 -19.91
N ILE A 205 -7.56 -21.23 -20.78
CA ILE A 205 -8.09 -19.93 -21.19
C ILE A 205 -9.53 -19.76 -20.69
N SER A 206 -9.84 -18.59 -20.14
CA SER A 206 -11.17 -18.19 -19.70
C SER A 206 -11.67 -17.00 -20.53
N GLY A 207 -12.96 -16.98 -20.87
CA GLY A 207 -13.61 -15.94 -21.69
C GLY A 207 -13.57 -16.19 -23.19
N GLY A 208 -13.02 -17.34 -23.66
CA GLY A 208 -12.97 -17.74 -25.08
C GLY A 208 -14.20 -18.50 -25.53
N ARG A 209 -14.54 -18.43 -26.82
CA ARG A 209 -15.53 -19.31 -27.45
C ARG A 209 -14.84 -20.56 -27.99
N ASP A 210 -15.55 -21.71 -27.91
CA ASP A 210 -15.03 -23.01 -28.41
C ASP A 210 -14.81 -23.02 -29.93
N ASP A 211 -15.46 -22.11 -30.68
CA ASP A 211 -15.48 -22.09 -32.15
C ASP A 211 -14.42 -21.17 -32.79
N GLU A 212 -13.59 -20.50 -31.99
CA GLU A 212 -12.51 -19.68 -32.55
C GLU A 212 -11.37 -20.57 -33.02
N GLU A 213 -11.30 -20.81 -34.36
CA GLU A 213 -10.19 -21.49 -35.05
C GLU A 213 -8.85 -20.88 -34.57
N GLU A 214 -7.94 -21.75 -34.13
CA GLU A 214 -6.63 -21.38 -33.60
C GLU A 214 -5.69 -20.78 -34.66
N PRO A 215 -5.56 -19.46 -34.84
CA PRO A 215 -4.46 -18.91 -35.61
C PRO A 215 -3.13 -19.01 -34.83
N CYS A 216 -3.21 -19.29 -33.50
CA CYS A 216 -2.07 -19.35 -32.61
C CYS A 216 -1.80 -20.78 -32.15
N ARG A 217 -0.55 -21.26 -32.37
CA ARG A 217 -0.06 -22.62 -32.01
C ARG A 217 0.03 -22.89 -30.48
N LEU A 218 -0.68 -22.15 -29.60
CA LEU A 218 -0.74 -22.42 -28.18
C LEU A 218 -1.69 -23.59 -27.90
N ARG A 219 -1.18 -24.65 -27.29
CA ARG A 219 -2.04 -25.72 -26.76
C ARG A 219 -2.70 -25.25 -25.47
N VAL A 220 -3.87 -24.63 -25.57
CA VAL A 220 -4.67 -24.17 -24.42
C VAL A 220 -5.96 -25.00 -24.33
N GLN A 221 -6.42 -25.23 -23.09
CA GLN A 221 -7.73 -25.84 -22.83
C GLN A 221 -8.74 -24.76 -22.46
N ASN A 222 -9.96 -24.85 -22.97
CA ASN A 222 -11.04 -23.93 -22.58
C ASN A 222 -11.48 -24.25 -21.15
N LEU A 223 -11.16 -23.32 -20.23
CA LEU A 223 -11.48 -23.48 -18.82
C LEU A 223 -12.98 -23.40 -18.57
N ASP A 224 -13.69 -22.50 -19.24
CA ASP A 224 -15.11 -22.28 -19.00
C ASP A 224 -15.92 -23.53 -19.33
N THR A 225 -15.57 -24.25 -20.41
CA THR A 225 -16.16 -25.55 -20.76
C THR A 225 -15.87 -26.60 -19.68
N LEU A 226 -14.64 -26.66 -19.15
CA LEU A 226 -14.28 -27.58 -18.07
C LEU A 226 -15.05 -27.27 -16.78
N LEU A 227 -15.14 -26.01 -16.39
CA LEU A 227 -15.87 -25.59 -15.18
C LEU A 227 -17.38 -25.80 -15.30
N ASN A 228 -17.95 -25.61 -16.49
CA ASN A 228 -19.38 -25.86 -16.72
C ASN A 228 -19.74 -27.36 -16.59
N ARG A 229 -18.82 -28.25 -16.88
CA ARG A 229 -18.98 -29.71 -16.70
C ARG A 229 -18.65 -30.19 -15.29
N SER A 230 -17.98 -29.35 -14.49
CA SER A 230 -17.58 -29.70 -13.12
C SER A 230 -18.75 -29.63 -12.13
N PRO A 231 -18.80 -30.51 -11.13
CA PRO A 231 -19.83 -30.47 -10.10
C PRO A 231 -19.83 -29.16 -9.32
N LYS A 232 -21.03 -28.67 -8.96
CA LYS A 232 -21.23 -27.39 -8.23
C LYS A 232 -21.60 -27.61 -6.74
N HIS A 233 -21.34 -28.79 -6.19
CA HIS A 233 -21.50 -29.13 -4.78
C HIS A 233 -20.14 -29.20 -4.08
N GLN A 234 -20.14 -29.19 -2.76
CA GLN A 234 -18.92 -29.26 -1.97
C GLN A 234 -18.09 -30.52 -2.34
N PRO A 235 -16.80 -30.37 -2.65
CA PRO A 235 -15.94 -31.51 -2.92
C PRO A 235 -15.73 -32.35 -1.68
N ASN A 236 -15.68 -33.67 -1.86
CA ASN A 236 -15.33 -34.61 -0.78
C ASN A 236 -13.80 -34.68 -0.65
N HIS A 237 -13.23 -33.63 -0.08
CA HIS A 237 -11.78 -33.48 0.11
C HIS A 237 -11.48 -32.96 1.51
N THR A 238 -10.52 -33.56 2.21
CA THR A 238 -10.09 -33.14 3.53
C THR A 238 -8.82 -32.31 3.39
N LEU A 239 -8.94 -31.01 3.62
CA LEU A 239 -7.82 -30.10 3.58
C LEU A 239 -6.96 -30.25 4.83
N LYS A 240 -5.63 -30.38 4.65
CA LYS A 240 -4.66 -30.48 5.76
C LYS A 240 -4.10 -29.11 6.17
N LYS A 241 -4.24 -28.11 5.30
CA LYS A 241 -3.79 -26.74 5.57
C LYS A 241 -4.51 -26.11 6.76
N ASP A 242 -3.82 -25.22 7.45
CA ASP A 242 -4.35 -24.46 8.57
C ASP A 242 -4.28 -22.93 8.34
N PHE A 243 -4.60 -22.17 9.36
CA PHE A 243 -4.71 -20.72 9.31
C PHE A 243 -3.39 -20.00 9.02
N ASN A 244 -2.24 -20.62 9.24
CA ASN A 244 -0.91 -20.06 8.97
C ASN A 244 -0.27 -20.60 7.69
N ASP A 245 -0.96 -21.45 6.96
CA ASP A 245 -0.46 -21.98 5.71
C ASP A 245 -0.65 -20.98 4.56
N ARG A 246 0.07 -21.23 3.47
CA ARG A 246 0.05 -20.39 2.28
C ARG A 246 -1.31 -20.45 1.60
N LEU A 247 -1.80 -19.27 1.21
CA LEU A 247 -3.04 -19.09 0.48
C LEU A 247 -2.77 -18.77 -0.99
N PHE A 248 -1.94 -17.77 -1.23
CA PHE A 248 -1.56 -17.34 -2.57
C PHE A 248 -0.32 -16.44 -2.55
N TYR A 249 0.14 -16.05 -3.74
CA TYR A 249 1.25 -15.14 -3.94
C TYR A 249 0.80 -13.86 -4.64
N ILE A 250 1.32 -12.72 -4.16
CA ILE A 250 1.16 -11.41 -4.80
C ILE A 250 2.54 -10.90 -5.19
N TYR A 251 2.71 -10.52 -6.44
CA TYR A 251 3.97 -9.95 -6.89
C TYR A 251 4.07 -8.48 -6.53
N THR A 252 5.17 -8.11 -5.90
CA THR A 252 5.50 -6.73 -5.59
C THR A 252 6.56 -6.24 -6.55
N SER A 253 6.34 -5.08 -7.16
CA SER A 253 7.36 -4.38 -7.94
C SER A 253 8.41 -3.84 -6.97
N GLY A 254 9.56 -4.49 -6.89
CA GLY A 254 10.71 -3.89 -6.21
C GLY A 254 11.10 -2.59 -6.93
N THR A 255 11.53 -1.58 -6.18
CA THR A 255 12.06 -0.32 -6.75
C THR A 255 13.30 -0.54 -7.61
N THR A 256 13.94 -1.70 -7.51
CA THR A 256 15.23 -2.03 -8.11
C THR A 256 15.31 -3.46 -8.65
N GLY A 257 14.36 -3.91 -9.48
CA GLY A 257 14.49 -5.25 -10.06
C GLY A 257 13.20 -5.92 -10.50
N MET A 258 13.31 -7.21 -10.83
CA MET A 258 12.18 -8.05 -11.24
C MET A 258 11.15 -8.22 -10.11
N PRO A 259 9.86 -8.45 -10.42
CA PRO A 259 8.81 -8.66 -9.44
C PRO A 259 9.13 -9.79 -8.46
N LYS A 260 8.86 -9.57 -7.16
CA LYS A 260 9.07 -10.55 -6.10
C LYS A 260 7.75 -11.14 -5.62
N ALA A 261 7.65 -12.45 -5.54
CA ALA A 261 6.45 -13.14 -5.07
C ALA A 261 6.36 -13.09 -3.54
N ALA A 262 5.54 -12.20 -3.00
CA ALA A 262 5.26 -12.10 -1.56
C ALA A 262 4.26 -13.20 -1.17
N ILE A 263 4.56 -13.89 -0.05
CA ILE A 263 3.74 -14.97 0.48
C ILE A 263 2.58 -14.38 1.30
N VAL A 264 1.36 -14.76 0.95
CA VAL A 264 0.15 -14.44 1.73
C VAL A 264 -0.41 -15.73 2.32
N VAL A 265 -0.44 -15.80 3.65
CA VAL A 265 -1.05 -16.89 4.41
C VAL A 265 -2.50 -16.57 4.78
N HIS A 266 -3.33 -17.58 5.12
CA HIS A 266 -4.74 -17.36 5.49
C HIS A 266 -4.90 -16.37 6.65
N SER A 267 -4.07 -16.45 7.69
CA SER A 267 -4.10 -15.54 8.83
C SER A 267 -3.78 -14.09 8.44
N ARG A 268 -2.88 -13.89 7.47
CA ARG A 268 -2.55 -12.57 6.95
C ARG A 268 -3.71 -11.95 6.16
N TYR A 269 -4.35 -12.73 5.29
CA TYR A 269 -5.56 -12.32 4.57
C TYR A 269 -6.64 -11.86 5.55
N TYR A 270 -6.95 -12.71 6.54
CA TYR A 270 -7.93 -12.42 7.58
C TYR A 270 -7.57 -11.12 8.35
N ARG A 271 -6.31 -11.00 8.79
CA ARG A 271 -5.83 -9.85 9.55
C ARG A 271 -6.06 -8.53 8.81
N ILE A 272 -5.60 -8.45 7.56
CA ILE A 272 -5.67 -7.21 6.76
C ILE A 272 -7.12 -6.83 6.50
N ALA A 273 -7.97 -7.76 6.06
CA ALA A 273 -9.38 -7.50 5.80
C ALA A 273 -10.15 -7.12 7.07
N SER A 274 -9.88 -7.80 8.21
CA SER A 274 -10.54 -7.53 9.48
C SER A 274 -10.18 -6.17 10.05
N PHE A 275 -8.92 -5.76 9.96
CA PHE A 275 -8.53 -4.40 10.33
C PHE A 275 -9.24 -3.37 9.45
N GLY A 276 -9.34 -3.58 8.13
CA GLY A 276 -10.10 -2.73 7.22
C GLY A 276 -11.57 -2.57 7.64
N PHE A 277 -12.23 -3.68 7.96
CA PHE A 277 -13.63 -3.65 8.38
C PHE A 277 -13.86 -2.91 9.69
N HIS A 278 -13.12 -3.28 10.73
CA HIS A 278 -13.37 -2.78 12.08
C HIS A 278 -12.84 -1.36 12.34
N SER A 279 -11.80 -0.92 11.61
CA SER A 279 -11.19 0.40 11.85
C SER A 279 -11.96 1.55 11.22
N PHE A 280 -12.59 1.33 10.06
CA PHE A 280 -13.11 2.44 9.25
C PHE A 280 -14.64 2.55 9.25
N GLY A 281 -15.32 1.74 10.05
CA GLY A 281 -16.77 1.82 10.23
C GLY A 281 -17.54 1.27 9.03
N LEU A 282 -16.99 0.25 8.37
CA LEU A 282 -17.73 -0.54 7.39
C LEU A 282 -18.86 -1.30 8.07
N ARG A 283 -19.91 -1.57 7.31
CA ARG A 283 -21.12 -2.26 7.75
C ARG A 283 -21.38 -3.47 6.86
N TYR A 284 -22.13 -4.44 7.37
CA TYR A 284 -22.47 -5.64 6.63
C TYR A 284 -23.35 -5.38 5.41
N ASP A 285 -24.11 -4.27 5.41
CA ASP A 285 -25.00 -3.84 4.33
C ASP A 285 -24.35 -2.87 3.35
N ASP A 286 -23.07 -2.54 3.52
CA ASP A 286 -22.34 -1.70 2.59
C ASP A 286 -22.20 -2.37 1.21
N ILE A 287 -22.14 -1.51 0.19
CA ILE A 287 -21.76 -1.86 -1.18
C ILE A 287 -20.46 -1.12 -1.47
N MET A 288 -19.38 -1.90 -1.63
CA MET A 288 -18.03 -1.37 -1.85
C MET A 288 -17.68 -1.36 -3.33
N TYR A 289 -17.31 -0.19 -3.84
CA TYR A 289 -16.77 -0.06 -5.19
C TYR A 289 -15.28 -0.34 -5.20
N ASN A 290 -14.87 -1.36 -5.95
CA ASN A 290 -13.49 -1.81 -6.08
C ASN A 290 -13.02 -1.73 -7.53
N CYS A 291 -12.31 -0.65 -7.84
CA CYS A 291 -11.69 -0.42 -9.14
C CYS A 291 -10.18 -0.74 -9.15
N LEU A 292 -9.66 -1.27 -8.04
CA LEU A 292 -8.25 -1.63 -7.94
C LEU A 292 -8.01 -3.05 -8.45
N PRO A 293 -6.82 -3.31 -9.04
CA PRO A 293 -6.49 -4.61 -9.59
C PRO A 293 -6.57 -5.75 -8.57
N LEU A 294 -7.22 -6.86 -8.95
CA LEU A 294 -7.34 -8.04 -8.10
C LEU A 294 -6.03 -8.83 -7.94
N TYR A 295 -5.02 -8.60 -8.76
CA TYR A 295 -3.68 -9.14 -8.53
C TYR A 295 -2.92 -8.39 -7.43
N HIS A 296 -3.52 -7.36 -6.82
CA HIS A 296 -2.91 -6.56 -5.76
C HIS A 296 -3.62 -6.75 -4.41
N SER A 297 -2.87 -6.66 -3.30
CA SER A 297 -3.42 -6.81 -1.95
C SER A 297 -4.55 -5.81 -1.64
N ALA A 298 -4.50 -4.60 -2.19
CA ALA A 298 -5.56 -3.61 -2.03
C ALA A 298 -6.89 -4.10 -2.65
N GLY A 299 -6.88 -4.58 -3.90
CA GLY A 299 -8.09 -5.07 -4.57
C GLY A 299 -8.58 -6.40 -3.99
N THR A 300 -7.67 -7.37 -3.79
CA THR A 300 -8.08 -8.73 -3.40
C THR A 300 -8.25 -8.92 -1.90
N ILE A 301 -7.47 -8.24 -1.04
CA ILE A 301 -7.58 -8.40 0.41
C ILE A 301 -8.44 -7.30 1.03
N MET A 302 -8.12 -6.02 0.78
CA MET A 302 -8.90 -4.92 1.35
C MET A 302 -10.26 -4.75 0.66
N GLY A 303 -10.37 -5.00 -0.64
CA GLY A 303 -11.63 -4.98 -1.39
C GLY A 303 -12.44 -6.26 -1.22
N VAL A 304 -12.03 -7.34 -1.91
CA VAL A 304 -12.77 -8.63 -1.94
C VAL A 304 -12.85 -9.29 -0.56
N GLY A 305 -11.84 -9.09 0.29
CA GLY A 305 -11.86 -9.63 1.66
C GLY A 305 -13.05 -9.15 2.50
N GLN A 306 -13.61 -7.96 2.21
CA GLN A 306 -14.82 -7.47 2.87
C GLN A 306 -16.06 -8.30 2.48
N CYS A 307 -16.10 -8.76 1.23
CA CYS A 307 -17.13 -9.68 0.77
C CYS A 307 -17.00 -11.03 1.47
N LEU A 308 -15.85 -11.67 1.36
CA LEU A 308 -15.67 -13.07 1.77
C LEU A 308 -15.76 -13.29 3.29
N LEU A 309 -15.34 -12.30 4.10
CA LEU A 309 -15.26 -12.43 5.55
C LEU A 309 -16.38 -11.70 6.31
N PHE A 310 -17.00 -10.70 5.72
CA PHE A 310 -17.97 -9.83 6.39
C PHE A 310 -19.31 -9.72 5.65
N GLY A 311 -19.44 -10.30 4.47
CA GLY A 311 -20.69 -10.31 3.72
C GLY A 311 -21.03 -8.96 3.07
N VAL A 312 -20.06 -8.08 2.87
CA VAL A 312 -20.19 -6.82 2.12
C VAL A 312 -20.35 -7.15 0.63
N THR A 313 -21.25 -6.47 -0.07
CA THR A 313 -21.35 -6.58 -1.53
C THR A 313 -20.20 -5.80 -2.17
N VAL A 314 -19.49 -6.38 -3.15
CA VAL A 314 -18.37 -5.72 -3.83
C VAL A 314 -18.68 -5.58 -5.32
N VAL A 315 -18.61 -4.34 -5.81
CA VAL A 315 -18.65 -4.02 -7.24
C VAL A 315 -17.23 -4.08 -7.78
N VAL A 316 -16.96 -5.03 -8.67
CA VAL A 316 -15.64 -5.20 -9.31
C VAL A 316 -15.65 -4.51 -10.66
N ARG A 317 -14.71 -3.58 -10.83
CA ARG A 317 -14.46 -2.93 -12.12
C ARG A 317 -13.18 -3.47 -12.75
N PRO A 318 -13.17 -3.81 -14.05
CA PRO A 318 -11.98 -4.38 -14.69
C PRO A 318 -10.79 -3.43 -14.70
N LYS A 319 -11.04 -2.15 -15.00
CA LYS A 319 -10.01 -1.12 -15.09
C LYS A 319 -10.51 0.20 -14.53
N PHE A 320 -9.71 0.89 -13.74
CA PHE A 320 -10.02 2.22 -13.22
C PHE A 320 -10.33 3.21 -14.35
N SER A 321 -11.36 4.02 -14.14
CA SER A 321 -11.73 5.14 -15.03
C SER A 321 -12.19 6.32 -14.18
N ALA A 322 -11.40 7.38 -14.17
CA ALA A 322 -11.71 8.58 -13.40
C ALA A 322 -13.03 9.23 -13.84
N SER A 323 -13.29 9.25 -15.15
CA SER A 323 -14.51 9.86 -15.71
C SER A 323 -15.79 9.08 -15.43
N ARG A 324 -15.73 7.76 -15.17
CA ARG A 324 -16.90 6.91 -14.90
C ARG A 324 -17.11 6.61 -13.43
N PHE A 325 -16.14 6.91 -12.59
CA PHE A 325 -16.08 6.48 -11.19
C PHE A 325 -17.35 6.80 -10.39
N TRP A 326 -17.78 8.06 -10.42
CA TRP A 326 -18.95 8.47 -9.66
C TRP A 326 -20.26 8.02 -10.31
N ASP A 327 -20.31 7.91 -11.64
CA ASP A 327 -21.46 7.35 -12.37
C ASP A 327 -21.69 5.89 -11.95
N ASP A 328 -20.62 5.10 -11.85
CA ASP A 328 -20.70 3.71 -11.39
C ASP A 328 -21.10 3.62 -9.92
N CYS A 329 -20.57 4.49 -9.07
CA CYS A 329 -20.97 4.57 -7.66
C CYS A 329 -22.46 4.89 -7.49
N VAL A 330 -23.03 5.76 -8.33
CA VAL A 330 -24.47 6.06 -8.36
C VAL A 330 -25.25 4.85 -8.88
N LYS A 331 -24.86 4.31 -10.05
CA LYS A 331 -25.49 3.15 -10.70
C LYS A 331 -25.65 1.97 -9.75
N HIS A 332 -24.61 1.65 -8.99
CA HIS A 332 -24.60 0.51 -8.07
C HIS A 332 -24.93 0.88 -6.62
N SER A 333 -25.34 2.12 -6.35
CA SER A 333 -25.65 2.63 -5.00
C SER A 333 -24.51 2.36 -3.99
N CYS A 334 -23.26 2.53 -4.41
CA CYS A 334 -22.10 2.26 -3.57
C CYS A 334 -22.06 3.18 -2.34
N THR A 335 -21.73 2.61 -1.18
CA THR A 335 -21.64 3.30 0.11
C THR A 335 -20.22 3.43 0.63
N ALA A 336 -19.32 2.64 0.08
CA ALA A 336 -17.89 2.65 0.37
C ALA A 336 -17.07 2.52 -0.91
N ILE A 337 -15.88 3.09 -0.92
CA ILE A 337 -14.92 2.95 -2.02
C ILE A 337 -13.57 2.51 -1.47
N ILE A 338 -12.80 1.82 -2.31
CA ILE A 338 -11.38 1.59 -2.06
C ILE A 338 -10.54 2.44 -3.01
N TYR A 339 -9.46 3.06 -2.50
CA TYR A 339 -8.61 3.94 -3.28
C TYR A 339 -7.11 3.67 -3.04
N ILE A 340 -6.31 4.21 -3.93
CA ILE A 340 -4.90 4.57 -3.73
C ILE A 340 -4.83 6.08 -3.93
N GLY A 341 -3.95 6.79 -3.23
CA GLY A 341 -3.90 8.26 -3.24
C GLY A 341 -3.94 8.88 -4.63
N GLU A 342 -3.30 8.24 -5.62
CA GLU A 342 -3.33 8.70 -7.01
C GLU A 342 -4.73 8.61 -7.66
N VAL A 343 -5.57 7.63 -7.28
CA VAL A 343 -6.98 7.58 -7.72
C VAL A 343 -7.71 8.86 -7.27
N CYS A 344 -7.52 9.28 -6.01
CA CYS A 344 -8.16 10.50 -5.49
C CYS A 344 -7.69 11.74 -6.27
N ARG A 345 -6.40 11.83 -6.60
CA ARG A 345 -5.85 12.91 -7.42
C ARG A 345 -6.45 12.93 -8.82
N TYR A 346 -6.54 11.78 -9.50
CA TYR A 346 -7.17 11.69 -10.82
C TYR A 346 -8.65 12.06 -10.80
N LEU A 347 -9.37 11.74 -9.71
CA LEU A 347 -10.76 12.15 -9.57
C LEU A 347 -10.90 13.66 -9.41
N LEU A 348 -9.99 14.31 -8.68
CA LEU A 348 -9.97 15.77 -8.54
C LEU A 348 -9.65 16.48 -9.85
N ALA A 349 -8.82 15.90 -10.70
CA ALA A 349 -8.49 16.45 -12.02
C ALA A 349 -9.66 16.35 -13.04
N GLN A 350 -10.74 15.60 -12.72
CA GLN A 350 -11.89 15.51 -13.62
C GLN A 350 -12.78 16.75 -13.53
N PRO A 351 -13.42 17.16 -14.65
CA PRO A 351 -14.50 18.15 -14.63
C PRO A 351 -15.62 17.73 -13.68
N VAL A 352 -16.25 18.71 -13.03
CA VAL A 352 -17.36 18.47 -12.11
C VAL A 352 -18.54 17.82 -12.86
N ARG A 353 -19.10 16.75 -12.28
CA ARG A 353 -20.24 16.00 -12.82
C ARG A 353 -21.39 15.94 -11.83
N SER A 354 -22.60 15.79 -12.33
CA SER A 354 -23.80 15.67 -11.50
C SER A 354 -23.76 14.45 -10.56
N SER A 355 -23.15 13.35 -10.98
CA SER A 355 -22.98 12.12 -10.19
C SER A 355 -22.21 12.33 -8.88
N GLU A 356 -21.31 13.33 -8.83
CA GLU A 356 -20.60 13.71 -7.60
C GLU A 356 -21.53 14.20 -6.47
N ALA A 357 -22.72 14.68 -6.83
CA ALA A 357 -23.71 15.14 -5.87
C ALA A 357 -24.72 14.05 -5.48
N HIS A 358 -24.85 12.98 -6.26
CA HIS A 358 -25.91 11.98 -6.12
C HIS A 358 -25.45 10.62 -5.57
N HIS A 359 -24.13 10.38 -5.44
CA HIS A 359 -23.62 9.14 -4.84
C HIS A 359 -23.92 9.04 -3.34
N ARG A 360 -23.88 7.82 -2.81
CA ARG A 360 -24.13 7.51 -1.39
C ARG A 360 -22.84 7.10 -0.63
N VAL A 361 -21.69 7.31 -1.25
CA VAL A 361 -20.39 6.95 -0.65
C VAL A 361 -20.14 7.80 0.58
N ARG A 362 -20.01 7.15 1.74
CA ARG A 362 -19.72 7.78 3.04
C ARG A 362 -18.32 7.50 3.54
N VAL A 363 -17.70 6.40 3.08
CA VAL A 363 -16.38 5.94 3.51
C VAL A 363 -15.49 5.69 2.31
N ALA A 364 -14.30 6.26 2.34
CA ALA A 364 -13.23 5.96 1.41
C ALA A 364 -12.08 5.28 2.19
N ILE A 365 -11.63 4.09 1.75
CA ILE A 365 -10.58 3.33 2.43
C ILE A 365 -9.42 3.18 1.47
N GLY A 366 -8.21 3.50 1.93
CA GLY A 366 -7.04 3.35 1.08
C GLY A 366 -5.73 3.78 1.73
N ASN A 367 -4.73 3.98 0.91
CA ASN A 367 -3.40 4.38 1.35
C ASN A 367 -2.74 5.35 0.37
N GLY A 368 -1.80 6.14 0.87
CA GLY A 368 -1.01 7.06 0.06
C GLY A 368 -1.71 8.35 -0.31
N LEU A 369 -2.73 8.77 0.44
CA LEU A 369 -3.44 10.03 0.22
C LEU A 369 -2.62 11.20 0.76
N ARG A 370 -2.14 12.05 -0.14
CA ARG A 370 -1.34 13.23 0.22
C ARG A 370 -2.20 14.25 0.97
N PRO A 371 -1.63 14.98 1.98
CA PRO A 371 -2.39 15.98 2.74
C PRO A 371 -3.07 17.04 1.86
N SER A 372 -2.39 17.51 0.81
CA SER A 372 -2.90 18.49 -0.15
C SER A 372 -4.12 18.02 -0.94
N VAL A 373 -4.23 16.71 -1.17
CA VAL A 373 -5.34 16.09 -1.90
C VAL A 373 -6.49 15.73 -0.95
N TRP A 374 -6.17 15.42 0.32
CA TRP A 374 -7.12 14.86 1.28
C TRP A 374 -8.32 15.76 1.55
N GLU A 375 -8.06 17.01 1.93
CA GLU A 375 -9.13 17.95 2.32
C GLU A 375 -10.02 18.30 1.13
N GLU A 376 -9.43 18.56 -0.02
CA GLU A 376 -10.16 18.86 -1.25
C GLU A 376 -11.01 17.66 -1.69
N PHE A 377 -10.44 16.45 -1.70
CA PHE A 377 -11.14 15.22 -2.02
C PHE A 377 -12.35 14.99 -1.09
N ALA A 378 -12.13 15.06 0.22
CA ALA A 378 -13.20 14.85 1.19
C ALA A 378 -14.31 15.90 1.06
N LYS A 379 -13.96 17.16 0.81
CA LYS A 379 -14.90 18.28 0.65
C LYS A 379 -15.69 18.18 -0.67
N ARG A 380 -14.98 18.04 -1.81
CA ARG A 380 -15.63 17.99 -3.14
C ARG A 380 -16.61 16.83 -3.25
N PHE A 381 -16.17 15.65 -2.84
CA PHE A 381 -16.97 14.43 -2.95
C PHE A 381 -17.78 14.10 -1.69
N ARG A 382 -17.86 15.00 -0.70
CA ARG A 382 -18.67 14.86 0.52
C ARG A 382 -18.41 13.55 1.27
N ILE A 383 -17.15 13.09 1.30
CA ILE A 383 -16.76 11.87 1.99
C ILE A 383 -16.71 12.14 3.48
N GLN A 384 -17.58 11.46 4.24
CA GLN A 384 -17.68 11.65 5.69
C GLN A 384 -16.47 11.09 6.44
N ARG A 385 -15.87 10.02 5.92
CA ARG A 385 -14.74 9.35 6.54
C ARG A 385 -13.74 8.88 5.50
N VAL A 386 -12.52 9.35 5.65
CA VAL A 386 -11.36 8.84 4.93
C VAL A 386 -10.60 7.90 5.87
N GLY A 387 -10.52 6.64 5.50
CA GLY A 387 -9.85 5.57 6.24
C GLY A 387 -8.47 5.31 5.64
N GLU A 388 -7.48 6.10 6.06
CA GLU A 388 -6.10 5.95 5.60
C GLU A 388 -5.36 4.89 6.40
N PHE A 389 -4.57 4.07 5.73
CA PHE A 389 -3.68 3.11 6.37
C PHE A 389 -2.32 3.06 5.67
N TYR A 390 -1.32 2.55 6.37
CA TYR A 390 -0.01 2.25 5.80
C TYR A 390 0.25 0.75 5.85
N GLY A 391 0.79 0.20 4.78
CA GLY A 391 1.20 -1.19 4.72
C GLY A 391 1.83 -1.56 3.38
N ALA A 392 2.59 -2.64 3.39
CA ALA A 392 3.07 -3.32 2.20
C ALA A 392 2.55 -4.76 2.19
N THR A 393 2.55 -5.39 1.02
CA THR A 393 2.01 -6.76 0.86
C THR A 393 2.67 -7.74 1.82
N GLU A 394 3.97 -7.62 2.06
CA GLU A 394 4.76 -8.50 2.94
C GLU A 394 4.89 -7.97 4.39
N CYS A 395 4.60 -6.70 4.68
CA CYS A 395 4.94 -6.05 5.95
C CYS A 395 4.19 -6.64 7.16
N ASN A 396 4.81 -6.57 8.33
CA ASN A 396 4.20 -6.88 9.63
C ASN A 396 3.99 -5.64 10.52
N CYS A 397 4.27 -4.45 9.98
CA CYS A 397 4.19 -3.16 10.69
C CYS A 397 3.18 -2.21 10.03
N SER A 398 1.97 -2.67 9.76
CA SER A 398 0.90 -1.82 9.23
C SER A 398 0.46 -0.78 10.25
N LEU A 399 0.12 0.43 9.78
CA LEU A 399 -0.41 1.52 10.57
C LEU A 399 -1.82 1.84 10.13
N ILE A 400 -2.64 2.36 11.03
CA ILE A 400 -4.03 2.71 10.75
C ILE A 400 -4.32 4.09 11.33
N ASN A 401 -4.87 4.96 10.51
CA ASN A 401 -5.37 6.27 10.92
C ASN A 401 -6.85 6.15 11.29
N ILE A 402 -7.09 5.73 12.53
CA ILE A 402 -8.42 5.33 12.98
C ILE A 402 -9.36 6.52 13.24
N ASP A 403 -8.83 7.69 13.52
CA ASP A 403 -9.57 8.91 13.85
C ASP A 403 -9.56 9.98 12.74
N GLY A 404 -8.96 9.68 11.59
CA GLY A 404 -9.01 10.53 10.40
C GLY A 404 -8.13 11.78 10.49
N LYS A 405 -6.99 11.70 11.17
CA LYS A 405 -6.01 12.79 11.23
C LYS A 405 -5.44 13.05 9.83
N VAL A 406 -5.74 14.23 9.27
CA VAL A 406 -5.30 14.60 7.92
C VAL A 406 -3.79 14.45 7.76
N GLY A 407 -3.38 13.78 6.71
CA GLY A 407 -1.98 13.54 6.35
C GLY A 407 -1.27 12.44 7.12
N ALA A 408 -1.81 11.96 8.24
CA ALA A 408 -1.21 10.84 8.96
C ALA A 408 -1.57 9.51 8.29
N CYS A 409 -0.58 8.63 8.12
CA CYS A 409 -0.83 7.26 7.63
C CYS A 409 -1.22 6.27 8.75
N GLY A 410 -1.18 6.74 10.00
CA GLY A 410 -1.58 5.99 11.17
C GLY A 410 -0.90 6.52 12.42
N PHE A 411 -0.83 5.70 13.47
CA PHE A 411 -0.20 6.10 14.72
C PHE A 411 0.41 4.91 15.49
N ASN A 412 1.28 5.22 16.43
CA ASN A 412 1.66 4.31 17.52
C ASN A 412 1.31 4.97 18.87
N SER A 413 0.69 4.21 19.77
CA SER A 413 0.25 4.73 21.09
C SER A 413 1.43 5.30 21.88
N ARG A 414 1.25 6.51 22.42
CA ARG A 414 2.18 7.10 23.37
C ARG A 414 1.92 6.62 24.80
N ILE A 415 0.71 6.11 25.07
CA ILE A 415 0.31 5.56 26.37
C ILE A 415 0.88 4.15 26.53
N LEU A 416 0.76 3.33 25.48
CA LEU A 416 1.20 1.92 25.45
C LEU A 416 2.11 1.63 24.24
N PRO A 417 3.29 2.24 24.14
CA PRO A 417 4.14 2.17 22.94
C PRO A 417 4.66 0.77 22.62
N SER A 418 4.71 -0.11 23.61
CA SER A 418 5.17 -1.51 23.43
C SER A 418 4.05 -2.48 23.09
N PHE A 419 2.78 -2.04 23.11
CA PHE A 419 1.64 -2.91 22.80
C PHE A 419 1.63 -3.36 21.34
N TYR A 420 1.96 -2.45 20.44
CA TYR A 420 2.23 -2.75 19.03
C TYR A 420 3.71 -2.47 18.75
N PRO A 421 4.55 -3.51 18.59
CA PRO A 421 6.01 -3.37 18.64
C PRO A 421 6.59 -2.92 17.31
N ILE A 422 6.27 -1.69 16.95
CA ILE A 422 6.86 -0.95 15.84
C ILE A 422 7.64 0.24 16.38
N ARG A 423 8.66 0.68 15.67
CA ARG A 423 9.41 1.91 15.98
C ARG A 423 9.91 2.58 14.72
N LEU A 424 10.22 3.87 14.85
CA LEU A 424 11.09 4.56 13.93
C LEU A 424 12.51 4.49 14.49
N VAL A 425 13.45 4.07 13.67
CA VAL A 425 14.88 4.01 13.99
C VAL A 425 15.65 4.95 13.07
N ARG A 426 16.68 5.58 13.63
CA ARG A 426 17.52 6.50 12.86
C ARG A 426 18.27 5.76 11.77
N VAL A 427 18.45 6.43 10.65
CA VAL A 427 19.23 5.96 9.51
C VAL A 427 20.36 6.93 9.22
N GLN A 428 21.42 6.44 8.62
CA GLN A 428 22.48 7.27 8.08
C GLN A 428 21.94 8.02 6.86
N GLU A 429 22.22 9.31 6.77
CA GLU A 429 21.68 10.19 5.72
C GLU A 429 22.19 9.81 4.32
N ASP A 430 23.44 9.34 4.23
CA ASP A 430 24.12 9.09 2.95
C ASP A 430 23.66 7.79 2.25
N ASN A 431 23.42 6.71 3.02
CA ASN A 431 23.17 5.37 2.48
C ASN A 431 21.84 4.73 2.95
N GLY A 432 21.15 5.38 3.91
CA GLY A 432 19.91 4.85 4.49
C GLY A 432 20.08 3.63 5.40
N GLU A 433 21.31 3.30 5.80
CA GLU A 433 21.59 2.21 6.74
C GLU A 433 21.15 2.55 8.16
N LEU A 434 20.80 1.52 8.93
CA LEU A 434 20.33 1.69 10.31
C LEU A 434 21.48 2.15 11.22
N LEU A 435 21.29 3.30 11.87
CA LEU A 435 22.25 3.82 12.84
C LEU A 435 22.21 2.98 14.13
N ARG A 436 23.40 2.57 14.61
CA ARG A 436 23.53 1.72 15.80
C ARG A 436 24.29 2.44 16.91
N ASP A 437 23.91 2.13 18.15
CA ASP A 437 24.62 2.55 19.35
C ASP A 437 25.88 1.69 19.59
N PRO A 438 26.74 2.05 20.57
CA PRO A 438 27.92 1.27 20.91
C PRO A 438 27.64 -0.18 21.35
N GLN A 439 26.41 -0.50 21.76
CA GLN A 439 25.97 -1.85 22.12
C GLN A 439 25.50 -2.64 20.90
N GLY A 440 25.47 -2.04 19.70
CA GLY A 440 25.04 -2.66 18.45
C GLY A 440 23.53 -2.66 18.22
N LEU A 441 22.73 -1.98 19.06
CA LEU A 441 21.30 -1.81 18.90
C LEU A 441 20.97 -0.61 18.01
N CYS A 442 19.80 -0.64 17.35
CA CYS A 442 19.37 0.51 16.55
C CYS A 442 18.94 1.68 17.43
N VAL A 443 19.35 2.89 17.03
CA VAL A 443 19.03 4.13 17.75
C VAL A 443 17.57 4.52 17.43
N PRO A 444 16.65 4.61 18.43
CA PRO A 444 15.30 5.02 18.19
C PRO A 444 15.20 6.53 17.85
N CYS A 445 14.25 6.91 17.01
CA CYS A 445 13.93 8.31 16.72
C CYS A 445 13.14 8.94 17.88
N LEU A 446 13.41 10.21 18.13
CA LEU A 446 12.58 11.07 18.94
C LEU A 446 11.40 11.62 18.12
N PRO A 447 10.32 12.12 18.76
CA PRO A 447 9.26 12.82 18.03
C PRO A 447 9.81 13.99 17.21
N GLY A 448 9.38 14.10 15.95
CA GLY A 448 9.87 15.09 14.99
C GLY A 448 11.06 14.62 14.14
N GLU A 449 11.75 13.55 14.53
CA GLU A 449 12.85 12.99 13.74
C GLU A 449 12.34 12.02 12.67
N THR A 450 12.96 12.09 11.50
CA THR A 450 12.70 11.15 10.41
C THR A 450 13.48 9.86 10.63
N GLY A 451 12.82 8.72 10.43
CA GLY A 451 13.47 7.43 10.55
C GLY A 451 12.77 6.30 9.81
N MET A 452 13.46 5.17 9.74
CA MET A 452 12.97 3.94 9.11
C MET A 452 11.94 3.26 10.00
N LEU A 453 10.77 2.94 9.43
CA LEU A 453 9.79 2.14 10.15
C LEU A 453 10.23 0.68 10.21
N VAL A 454 10.27 0.11 11.41
CA VAL A 454 10.61 -1.29 11.67
C VAL A 454 9.55 -1.97 12.53
N GLY A 455 9.32 -3.26 12.28
CA GLY A 455 8.36 -4.07 13.03
C GLY A 455 8.99 -5.36 13.55
N ARG A 456 8.89 -5.61 14.87
CA ARG A 456 9.44 -6.82 15.49
C ARG A 456 8.76 -8.08 14.96
N ILE A 457 9.55 -9.05 14.53
CA ILE A 457 9.06 -10.35 14.05
C ILE A 457 8.81 -11.29 15.23
N ASN A 458 7.66 -11.96 15.21
CA ASN A 458 7.34 -13.04 16.11
C ASN A 458 6.49 -14.07 15.35
N PHE A 459 7.06 -15.21 15.04
CA PHE A 459 6.38 -16.26 14.26
C PHE A 459 5.23 -16.95 14.99
N SER A 460 5.22 -16.90 16.33
CA SER A 460 4.12 -17.46 17.14
C SER A 460 2.91 -16.53 17.28
N ASP A 461 3.06 -15.23 16.92
CA ASP A 461 1.97 -14.26 16.96
C ASP A 461 1.55 -13.90 15.53
N PRO A 462 0.36 -14.29 15.06
CA PRO A 462 -0.12 -14.00 13.72
C PRO A 462 -0.17 -12.50 13.37
N LEU A 463 -0.26 -11.61 14.37
CA LEU A 463 -0.19 -10.16 14.17
C LEU A 463 1.22 -9.66 13.85
N ARG A 464 2.25 -10.41 14.22
CA ARG A 464 3.67 -10.02 14.15
C ARG A 464 4.49 -10.91 13.22
N ARG A 465 3.84 -11.88 12.61
CA ARG A 465 4.46 -12.82 11.69
C ARG A 465 4.91 -12.09 10.42
N PHE A 466 6.07 -12.45 9.91
CA PHE A 466 6.61 -12.03 8.62
C PHE A 466 6.88 -13.26 7.77
N ASP A 467 6.11 -13.42 6.69
CA ASP A 467 6.15 -14.61 5.84
C ASP A 467 7.13 -14.44 4.67
N GLY A 468 7.50 -13.21 4.34
CA GLY A 468 8.53 -12.88 3.35
C GLY A 468 8.10 -13.13 1.91
N TYR A 469 9.09 -13.51 1.12
CA TYR A 469 8.95 -13.84 -0.30
C TYR A 469 9.30 -15.30 -0.55
N VAL A 470 8.93 -15.82 -1.71
CA VAL A 470 9.35 -17.15 -2.17
C VAL A 470 10.88 -17.23 -2.24
N ASP A 471 11.51 -16.16 -2.71
CA ASP A 471 12.96 -16.00 -2.70
C ASP A 471 13.47 -15.65 -1.29
N LYS A 472 14.34 -16.55 -0.75
CA LYS A 472 14.91 -16.41 0.59
C LYS A 472 15.88 -15.23 0.71
N GLU A 473 16.64 -14.93 -0.34
CA GLU A 473 17.60 -13.82 -0.32
C GLU A 473 16.85 -12.48 -0.20
N SER A 474 15.79 -12.30 -0.99
CA SER A 474 14.90 -11.13 -0.90
C SER A 474 14.23 -11.02 0.47
N THR A 475 13.88 -12.15 1.09
CA THR A 475 13.32 -12.18 2.45
C THR A 475 14.35 -11.71 3.47
N ASN A 476 15.58 -12.22 3.42
CA ASN A 476 16.63 -11.88 4.35
C ASN A 476 17.03 -10.40 4.26
N LYS A 477 17.04 -9.80 3.06
CA LYS A 477 17.28 -8.37 2.86
C LYS A 477 16.26 -7.46 3.57
N LYS A 478 15.09 -8.00 3.97
CA LYS A 478 14.05 -7.28 4.70
C LYS A 478 14.10 -7.51 6.21
N ILE A 479 15.11 -8.19 6.73
CA ILE A 479 15.25 -8.50 8.15
C ILE A 479 16.49 -7.80 8.71
N ALA A 480 16.29 -7.03 9.79
CA ALA A 480 17.37 -6.52 10.62
C ALA A 480 17.41 -7.27 11.95
N HIS A 481 18.62 -7.50 12.45
CA HIS A 481 18.85 -8.14 13.75
C HIS A 481 19.31 -7.09 14.77
N ASN A 482 19.09 -7.37 16.06
CA ASN A 482 19.50 -6.51 17.17
C ASN A 482 18.96 -5.08 17.04
N VAL A 483 17.65 -4.95 16.87
CA VAL A 483 17.00 -3.65 16.66
C VAL A 483 16.52 -3.05 17.98
N PHE A 484 15.65 -3.77 18.72
CA PHE A 484 15.10 -3.33 20.00
C PHE A 484 15.89 -3.89 21.17
N LYS A 485 16.43 -5.10 21.02
CA LYS A 485 17.24 -5.82 22.00
C LYS A 485 18.12 -6.85 21.29
N MET A 486 19.18 -7.26 21.96
CA MET A 486 20.07 -8.32 21.45
C MET A 486 19.29 -9.59 21.16
N GLY A 487 19.54 -10.19 19.99
CA GLY A 487 18.92 -11.44 19.53
C GLY A 487 17.51 -11.30 18.94
N ASP A 488 16.95 -10.10 18.80
CA ASP A 488 15.69 -9.93 18.09
C ASP A 488 15.88 -9.80 16.57
N SER A 489 14.77 -10.01 15.86
CA SER A 489 14.69 -9.80 14.42
C SER A 489 13.50 -8.90 14.10
N CYS A 490 13.71 -7.95 13.21
CA CYS A 490 12.69 -6.98 12.79
C CYS A 490 12.62 -6.88 11.28
N TYR A 491 11.40 -6.72 10.79
CA TYR A 491 11.16 -6.35 9.40
C TYR A 491 11.53 -4.88 9.18
N ILE A 492 12.21 -4.61 8.06
CA ILE A 492 12.59 -3.27 7.60
C ILE A 492 11.66 -2.87 6.47
N SER A 493 10.91 -1.78 6.65
CA SER A 493 9.95 -1.32 5.63
C SER A 493 10.65 -0.80 4.38
N GLY A 494 11.74 -0.08 4.53
CA GLY A 494 12.37 0.72 3.48
C GLY A 494 11.70 2.08 3.29
N ASP A 495 10.79 2.45 4.18
CA ASP A 495 10.08 3.72 4.14
C ASP A 495 10.48 4.60 5.33
N LEU A 496 10.69 5.89 5.07
CA LEU A 496 11.03 6.91 6.04
C LEU A 496 9.77 7.63 6.50
N LEU A 497 9.53 7.66 7.79
CA LEU A 497 8.40 8.33 8.42
C LEU A 497 8.88 9.28 9.51
N VAL A 498 8.02 10.23 9.89
CA VAL A 498 8.18 11.06 11.08
C VAL A 498 7.01 10.82 12.02
N MET A 499 7.27 10.76 13.32
CA MET A 499 6.24 10.64 14.35
C MET A 499 6.14 11.95 15.13
N ASP A 500 4.92 12.49 15.31
CA ASP A 500 4.71 13.65 16.14
C ASP A 500 4.66 13.31 17.66
N GLU A 501 4.51 14.31 18.49
CA GLU A 501 4.43 14.15 19.96
C GLU A 501 3.19 13.37 20.40
N PHE A 502 2.10 13.37 19.60
CA PHE A 502 0.88 12.61 19.86
C PHE A 502 0.95 11.16 19.36
N GLY A 503 2.02 10.80 18.64
CA GLY A 503 2.25 9.47 18.10
C GLY A 503 1.69 9.23 16.70
N TYR A 504 1.14 10.25 16.02
CA TYR A 504 0.78 10.13 14.61
C TYR A 504 2.03 10.01 13.75
N MET A 505 1.96 9.15 12.74
CA MET A 505 3.04 8.89 11.80
C MET A 505 2.70 9.41 10.42
N TYR A 506 3.64 10.14 9.84
CA TYR A 506 3.54 10.77 8.54
C TYR A 506 4.61 10.20 7.62
N PHE A 507 4.20 9.76 6.44
CA PHE A 507 5.12 9.29 5.41
C PHE A 507 5.96 10.47 4.88
N LYS A 508 7.26 10.27 4.75
CA LYS A 508 8.18 11.27 4.20
C LYS A 508 8.70 10.87 2.83
N ASP A 509 9.33 9.70 2.74
CA ASP A 509 9.92 9.22 1.49
C ASP A 509 10.27 7.73 1.58
N ARG A 510 10.81 7.18 0.50
CA ARG A 510 11.44 5.86 0.52
C ARG A 510 12.93 5.99 0.73
N SER A 511 13.50 5.07 1.49
CA SER A 511 14.95 4.96 1.60
C SER A 511 15.56 4.70 0.22
N GLY A 512 16.46 5.60 -0.21
CA GLY A 512 17.10 5.56 -1.53
C GLY A 512 16.42 6.43 -2.62
N ASP A 513 15.22 6.96 -2.39
CA ASP A 513 14.61 7.96 -3.26
C ASP A 513 14.99 9.40 -2.84
N THR A 514 15.11 9.66 -1.54
CA THR A 514 15.69 10.92 -1.01
C THR A 514 17.11 11.09 -1.53
N PHE A 515 17.44 12.27 -2.00
CA PHE A 515 18.78 12.60 -2.46
C PHE A 515 19.31 13.85 -1.76
N ARG A 516 20.65 13.98 -1.70
CA ARG A 516 21.31 15.13 -1.11
C ARG A 516 21.76 16.11 -2.21
N TRP A 517 21.43 17.38 -2.02
CA TRP A 517 21.84 18.44 -2.92
C TRP A 517 22.29 19.66 -2.13
N ARG A 518 23.51 20.17 -2.41
CA ARG A 518 24.08 21.34 -1.72
C ARG A 518 24.06 21.24 -0.20
N GLY A 519 24.31 20.03 0.33
CA GLY A 519 24.32 19.79 1.77
C GLY A 519 22.94 19.51 2.41
N GLU A 520 21.83 19.67 1.67
CA GLU A 520 20.48 19.47 2.15
C GLU A 520 19.84 18.20 1.59
N ASN A 521 19.00 17.55 2.39
CA ASN A 521 18.24 16.38 1.98
C ASN A 521 16.94 16.79 1.28
N VAL A 522 16.72 16.30 0.07
CA VAL A 522 15.54 16.57 -0.74
C VAL A 522 14.63 15.33 -0.75
N SER A 523 13.42 15.45 -0.21
CA SER A 523 12.38 14.44 -0.31
C SER A 523 11.72 14.48 -1.67
N THR A 524 11.83 13.40 -2.43
CA THR A 524 11.22 13.33 -3.76
C THR A 524 9.71 13.42 -3.69
N THR A 525 9.09 12.80 -2.71
CA THR A 525 7.63 12.80 -2.50
C THR A 525 7.11 14.20 -2.16
N GLU A 526 7.85 14.98 -1.38
CA GLU A 526 7.48 16.35 -1.05
C GLU A 526 7.48 17.24 -2.29
N VAL A 527 8.57 17.20 -3.06
CA VAL A 527 8.70 17.98 -4.30
C VAL A 527 7.65 17.55 -5.33
N GLU A 528 7.43 16.25 -5.53
CA GLU A 528 6.34 15.73 -6.39
C GLU A 528 4.98 16.27 -5.99
N GLY A 529 4.69 16.31 -4.68
CA GLY A 529 3.43 16.83 -4.16
C GLY A 529 3.21 18.29 -4.53
N VAL A 530 4.21 19.13 -4.32
CA VAL A 530 4.16 20.56 -4.64
C VAL A 530 4.04 20.78 -6.14
N LEU A 531 4.88 20.15 -6.95
CA LEU A 531 4.85 20.31 -8.41
C LEU A 531 3.54 19.81 -9.02
N SER A 532 3.02 18.68 -8.56
CA SER A 532 1.74 18.16 -9.03
C SER A 532 0.58 19.13 -8.74
N CYS A 533 0.55 19.74 -7.56
CA CYS A 533 -0.45 20.78 -7.23
C CYS A 533 -0.32 22.01 -8.12
N LEU A 534 0.89 22.51 -8.33
CA LEU A 534 1.14 23.67 -9.21
C LEU A 534 0.72 23.43 -10.66
N LEU A 535 0.76 22.17 -11.11
CA LEU A 535 0.46 21.74 -12.47
C LEU A 535 -0.96 21.15 -12.62
N GLY A 536 -1.90 21.51 -11.75
CA GLY A 536 -3.27 21.03 -11.85
C GLY A 536 -3.42 19.52 -11.69
N HIS A 537 -2.63 18.94 -10.78
CA HIS A 537 -2.57 17.49 -10.50
C HIS A 537 -1.97 16.63 -11.63
N ALA A 538 -1.06 17.19 -12.43
CA ALA A 538 -0.31 16.41 -13.42
C ALA A 538 0.57 15.32 -12.76
N ASP A 539 0.92 14.29 -13.54
CA ASP A 539 1.88 13.28 -13.11
C ASP A 539 3.30 13.87 -13.09
N VAL A 540 3.95 13.75 -11.94
CA VAL A 540 5.31 14.27 -11.72
C VAL A 540 6.15 13.19 -11.04
N ALA A 541 7.31 12.88 -11.62
CA ALA A 541 8.33 12.04 -11.02
C ALA A 541 9.55 12.88 -10.65
N VAL A 542 9.96 12.90 -9.38
CA VAL A 542 11.16 13.60 -8.92
C VAL A 542 12.22 12.59 -8.50
N TYR A 543 13.46 12.81 -8.93
CA TYR A 543 14.59 11.94 -8.65
C TYR A 543 15.92 12.69 -8.68
N GLY A 544 16.92 12.14 -8.01
CA GLY A 544 18.27 12.70 -8.02
C GLY A 544 19.11 12.13 -9.16
N VAL A 545 19.81 13.00 -9.90
CA VAL A 545 20.76 12.66 -10.97
C VAL A 545 22.17 13.10 -10.61
N CYS A 546 23.16 12.25 -10.91
CA CYS A 546 24.56 12.59 -10.67
C CYS A 546 25.05 13.56 -11.74
N VAL A 547 25.75 14.62 -11.31
CA VAL A 547 26.46 15.54 -12.18
C VAL A 547 27.96 15.39 -11.91
N PRO A 548 28.80 15.13 -12.93
CA PRO A 548 30.25 14.96 -12.73
C PRO A 548 30.87 16.18 -12.05
N GLY A 549 31.75 15.94 -11.10
CA GLY A 549 32.45 17.01 -10.37
C GLY A 549 31.65 17.74 -9.31
N VAL A 550 30.39 17.34 -9.06
CA VAL A 550 29.52 17.96 -8.05
C VAL A 550 29.16 16.93 -6.98
N GLU A 551 29.27 17.32 -5.72
CA GLU A 551 28.89 16.47 -4.59
C GLU A 551 27.37 16.35 -4.47
N GLY A 552 26.86 15.13 -4.23
CA GLY A 552 25.44 14.86 -4.12
C GLY A 552 24.78 14.54 -5.47
N LYS A 553 23.47 14.76 -5.54
CA LYS A 553 22.66 14.53 -6.75
C LYS A 553 21.78 15.74 -7.00
N ALA A 554 21.81 16.28 -8.22
CA ALA A 554 20.92 17.35 -8.63
C ALA A 554 19.47 16.85 -8.78
N GLY A 555 18.50 17.63 -8.35
CA GLY A 555 17.10 17.31 -8.51
C GLY A 555 16.66 17.38 -9.98
N MET A 556 16.01 16.33 -10.46
CA MET A 556 15.37 16.29 -11.77
C MET A 556 13.89 15.94 -11.61
N ALA A 557 13.02 16.70 -12.29
CA ALA A 557 11.59 16.45 -12.33
C ALA A 557 11.16 16.06 -13.75
N ALA A 558 10.53 14.91 -13.91
CA ALA A 558 9.82 14.52 -15.13
C ALA A 558 8.33 14.83 -14.96
N VAL A 559 7.77 15.61 -15.89
CA VAL A 559 6.40 16.10 -15.86
C VAL A 559 5.64 15.61 -17.08
N SER A 560 4.45 15.03 -16.84
CA SER A 560 3.53 14.69 -17.92
C SER A 560 2.87 15.95 -18.47
N HIS A 561 3.15 16.27 -19.73
CA HIS A 561 2.58 17.45 -20.38
C HIS A 561 2.46 17.23 -21.90
N THR A 562 1.32 17.64 -22.48
CA THR A 562 1.01 17.39 -23.89
C THR A 562 0.95 18.68 -24.73
N ASP A 563 0.80 19.85 -24.09
CA ASP A 563 0.53 21.10 -24.75
C ASP A 563 1.63 22.15 -24.52
N HIS A 564 1.32 23.41 -24.70
CA HIS A 564 2.26 24.51 -24.48
C HIS A 564 2.60 24.65 -22.98
N PHE A 565 3.87 24.42 -22.59
CA PHE A 565 4.34 24.53 -21.22
C PHE A 565 5.07 25.87 -21.02
N ASP A 566 4.55 26.70 -20.13
CA ASP A 566 5.16 27.99 -19.76
C ASP A 566 6.24 27.76 -18.69
N LEU A 567 7.51 27.71 -19.15
CA LEU A 567 8.67 27.46 -18.28
C LEU A 567 8.91 28.59 -17.26
N ASP A 568 8.64 29.84 -17.63
CA ASP A 568 8.89 30.99 -16.77
C ASP A 568 7.85 31.09 -15.65
N ALA A 569 6.57 30.95 -16.00
CA ALA A 569 5.49 30.87 -15.00
C ALA A 569 5.65 29.68 -14.06
N PHE A 570 6.07 28.53 -14.59
CA PHE A 570 6.38 27.34 -13.79
C PHE A 570 7.51 27.62 -12.81
N LEU A 571 8.65 28.14 -13.27
CA LEU A 571 9.80 28.42 -12.43
C LEU A 571 9.46 29.40 -11.30
N GLN A 572 8.75 30.50 -11.61
CA GLN A 572 8.31 31.47 -10.60
C GLN A 572 7.42 30.81 -9.53
N SER A 573 6.51 29.93 -9.94
CA SER A 573 5.62 29.21 -9.02
C SER A 573 6.39 28.25 -8.12
N VAL A 574 7.35 27.50 -8.69
CA VAL A 574 8.20 26.57 -7.97
C VAL A 574 9.09 27.29 -6.95
N GLN A 575 9.72 28.41 -7.33
CA GLN A 575 10.58 29.19 -6.45
C GLN A 575 9.82 29.82 -5.26
N LYS A 576 8.53 30.09 -5.42
CA LYS A 576 7.67 30.56 -4.33
C LYS A 576 7.26 29.43 -3.37
N ALA A 577 7.15 28.20 -3.89
CA ALA A 577 6.59 27.08 -3.15
C ALA A 577 7.65 26.15 -2.52
N LEU A 578 8.87 26.13 -3.06
CA LEU A 578 9.97 25.28 -2.61
C LEU A 578 11.21 26.09 -2.22
N PRO A 579 11.98 25.64 -1.23
CA PRO A 579 13.30 26.20 -0.96
C PRO A 579 14.23 25.94 -2.16
N SER A 580 15.21 26.81 -2.36
CA SER A 580 16.09 26.81 -3.55
C SER A 580 16.81 25.47 -3.80
N TYR A 581 17.19 24.76 -2.72
CA TYR A 581 17.85 23.47 -2.83
C TYR A 581 16.89 22.34 -3.31
N ALA A 582 15.58 22.51 -3.13
CA ALA A 582 14.57 21.53 -3.54
C ALA A 582 13.97 21.84 -4.93
N CYS A 583 14.25 23.02 -5.49
CA CYS A 583 13.85 23.35 -6.86
C CYS A 583 14.58 22.43 -7.85
N PRO A 584 13.88 21.77 -8.79
CA PRO A 584 14.52 20.90 -9.77
C PRO A 584 15.54 21.67 -10.62
N VAL A 585 16.77 21.15 -10.67
CA VAL A 585 17.84 21.67 -11.55
C VAL A 585 17.58 21.26 -12.99
N PHE A 586 17.01 20.08 -13.18
CA PHE A 586 16.62 19.57 -14.49
C PHE A 586 15.12 19.35 -14.56
N LEU A 587 14.51 19.71 -15.68
CA LEU A 587 13.10 19.48 -15.98
C LEU A 587 13.00 18.65 -17.27
N ARG A 588 12.21 17.57 -17.24
CA ARG A 588 11.92 16.71 -18.40
C ARG A 588 10.43 16.78 -18.68
N LEU A 589 10.06 17.26 -19.85
CA LEU A 589 8.69 17.26 -20.33
C LEU A 589 8.47 16.03 -21.22
N MET A 590 7.44 15.26 -20.92
CA MET A 590 7.13 14.01 -21.61
C MET A 590 5.61 13.79 -21.69
N PRO A 591 5.12 13.01 -22.68
CA PRO A 591 3.68 12.77 -22.85
C PRO A 591 3.03 12.06 -21.66
N SER A 592 3.76 11.14 -21.03
CA SER A 592 3.28 10.38 -19.85
C SER A 592 4.45 9.90 -19.01
N VAL A 593 4.24 9.82 -17.68
CA VAL A 593 5.18 9.22 -16.73
C VAL A 593 4.79 7.76 -16.52
N ASP A 594 5.78 6.85 -16.55
CA ASP A 594 5.55 5.41 -16.33
C ASP A 594 5.05 5.16 -14.91
N THR A 595 3.95 4.41 -14.79
CA THR A 595 3.38 3.99 -13.51
C THR A 595 3.21 2.49 -13.43
N THR A 596 3.14 1.95 -12.21
CA THR A 596 2.72 0.58 -11.98
C THR A 596 1.20 0.44 -12.17
N GLY A 597 0.69 -0.79 -12.23
CA GLY A 597 -0.77 -1.02 -12.25
C GLY A 597 -1.52 -0.52 -11.01
N THR A 598 -0.80 -0.07 -9.98
CA THR A 598 -1.31 0.62 -8.80
C THR A 598 -0.94 2.10 -8.79
N PHE A 599 -0.72 2.68 -9.95
CA PHE A 599 -0.42 4.10 -10.18
C PHE A 599 0.81 4.62 -9.43
N LYS A 600 1.73 3.74 -9.01
CA LYS A 600 3.01 4.16 -8.44
C LYS A 600 3.97 4.55 -9.56
N ILE A 601 4.53 5.74 -9.45
CA ILE A 601 5.52 6.26 -10.41
C ILE A 601 6.76 5.37 -10.42
N GLN A 602 7.23 5.04 -11.62
CA GLN A 602 8.45 4.24 -11.84
C GLN A 602 9.61 5.15 -12.22
N LYS A 603 10.55 5.33 -11.28
CA LYS A 603 11.68 6.27 -11.44
C LYS A 603 12.93 5.62 -12.02
N THR A 604 13.08 4.30 -11.97
CA THR A 604 14.33 3.58 -12.29
C THR A 604 14.82 3.85 -13.72
N ARG A 605 13.91 3.87 -14.71
CA ARG A 605 14.26 4.22 -16.09
C ARG A 605 14.73 5.66 -16.19
N LEU A 606 13.97 6.57 -15.61
CA LEU A 606 14.25 8.01 -15.63
C LEU A 606 15.59 8.35 -14.94
N GLN A 607 15.89 7.73 -13.80
CA GLN A 607 17.16 7.89 -13.09
C GLN A 607 18.36 7.43 -13.93
N ARG A 608 18.23 6.26 -14.61
CA ARG A 608 19.29 5.72 -15.48
C ARG A 608 19.52 6.58 -16.71
N GLU A 609 18.46 7.11 -17.30
CA GLU A 609 18.52 7.97 -18.49
C GLU A 609 19.07 9.35 -18.18
N GLY A 610 18.80 9.87 -16.96
CA GLY A 610 19.27 11.16 -16.50
C GLY A 610 18.85 12.32 -17.41
N TYR A 611 19.75 13.29 -17.58
CA TYR A 611 19.51 14.52 -18.34
C TYR A 611 20.20 14.53 -19.74
N LYS A 612 20.60 13.36 -20.25
CA LYS A 612 21.19 13.27 -21.57
C LYS A 612 20.13 13.57 -22.65
N PRO A 613 20.39 14.52 -23.57
CA PRO A 613 19.47 14.82 -24.67
C PRO A 613 19.28 13.60 -25.59
N ARG A 614 18.09 13.45 -26.13
CA ARG A 614 17.71 12.34 -27.02
C ARG A 614 16.91 12.85 -28.22
N GLU A 615 17.00 12.14 -29.33
CA GLU A 615 16.10 12.31 -30.48
C GLU A 615 14.73 11.68 -30.17
N SER A 616 13.97 12.29 -29.26
CA SER A 616 12.64 11.81 -28.86
C SER A 616 11.68 12.99 -28.70
N SER A 617 10.39 12.72 -28.57
CA SER A 617 9.35 13.72 -28.25
C SER A 617 9.51 14.36 -26.86
N GLU A 618 10.47 13.90 -26.08
CA GLU A 618 10.74 14.38 -24.74
C GLU A 618 11.73 15.54 -24.77
N LYS A 619 11.43 16.62 -24.04
CA LYS A 619 12.30 17.79 -23.96
C LYS A 619 12.90 17.89 -22.57
N ILE A 620 14.23 18.09 -22.51
CA ILE A 620 14.96 18.26 -21.25
C ILE A 620 15.46 19.69 -21.16
N TYR A 621 15.29 20.29 -19.98
CA TYR A 621 15.71 21.64 -19.68
C TYR A 621 16.62 21.66 -18.45
N PHE A 622 17.53 22.61 -18.41
CA PHE A 622 18.46 22.86 -17.33
C PHE A 622 18.19 24.24 -16.75
N LEU A 623 18.14 24.36 -15.42
CA LEU A 623 17.98 25.64 -14.74
C LEU A 623 19.33 26.38 -14.70
N ASN A 624 19.50 27.36 -15.57
CA ASN A 624 20.64 28.24 -15.53
C ASN A 624 20.49 29.23 -14.36
N SER A 625 21.26 29.01 -13.29
CA SER A 625 21.17 29.82 -12.07
C SER A 625 21.61 31.28 -12.26
N ARG A 626 22.42 31.59 -13.30
CA ARG A 626 22.83 32.97 -13.63
C ARG A 626 21.78 33.69 -14.45
N ALA A 627 21.18 32.99 -15.43
CA ALA A 627 20.15 33.58 -16.28
C ALA A 627 18.78 33.59 -15.56
N GLY A 628 18.59 32.79 -14.55
CA GLY A 628 17.33 32.67 -13.80
C GLY A 628 16.19 32.07 -14.61
N CYS A 629 16.48 31.21 -15.61
CA CYS A 629 15.50 30.58 -16.47
C CYS A 629 15.90 29.13 -16.82
N TYR A 630 14.93 28.35 -17.32
CA TYR A 630 15.18 27.02 -17.87
C TYR A 630 15.61 27.11 -19.33
N GLU A 631 16.76 26.52 -19.66
CA GLU A 631 17.31 26.43 -21.02
C GLU A 631 17.23 24.98 -21.53
N ALA A 632 16.93 24.81 -22.82
CA ALA A 632 16.89 23.45 -23.41
C ALA A 632 18.28 22.81 -23.41
N VAL A 633 18.36 21.56 -22.94
CA VAL A 633 19.62 20.80 -22.92
C VAL A 633 19.94 20.35 -24.35
N THR A 634 20.86 21.07 -25.00
CA THR A 634 21.47 20.71 -26.28
C THR A 634 22.67 19.79 -26.05
N ASP A 635 23.21 19.17 -27.11
CA ASP A 635 24.45 18.39 -27.00
C ASP A 635 25.65 19.22 -26.55
N GLU A 636 25.67 20.51 -26.90
CA GLU A 636 26.71 21.44 -26.46
C GLU A 636 26.58 21.74 -24.96
N LEU A 637 25.39 22.15 -24.51
CA LEU A 637 25.12 22.38 -23.09
C LEU A 637 25.32 21.13 -22.24
N TYR A 638 24.95 19.97 -22.75
CA TYR A 638 25.21 18.70 -22.08
C TYR A 638 26.72 18.45 -21.87
N LYS A 639 27.56 18.71 -22.89
CA LYS A 639 29.02 18.63 -22.77
C LYS A 639 29.54 19.62 -21.74
N ASP A 640 29.04 20.86 -21.72
CA ASP A 640 29.43 21.88 -20.75
C ASP A 640 29.06 21.49 -19.32
N ILE A 641 27.92 20.85 -19.11
CA ILE A 641 27.53 20.32 -17.80
C ILE A 641 28.47 19.18 -17.36
N ILE A 642 28.75 18.23 -18.26
CA ILE A 642 29.63 17.08 -17.97
C ILE A 642 31.09 17.53 -17.67
N GLU A 643 31.58 18.55 -18.36
CA GLU A 643 32.93 19.09 -18.21
C GLU A 643 33.02 20.15 -17.11
N GLY A 644 31.92 20.44 -16.40
CA GLY A 644 31.89 21.39 -15.29
C GLY A 644 31.99 22.87 -15.68
N ARG A 645 31.71 23.21 -16.94
CA ARG A 645 31.68 24.58 -17.43
C ARG A 645 30.35 25.29 -17.19
N ALA A 646 29.27 24.52 -17.11
CA ALA A 646 27.96 25.06 -16.77
C ALA A 646 27.86 25.42 -15.28
N CYS A 647 27.22 26.54 -14.98
CA CYS A 647 27.00 26.99 -13.61
C CYS A 647 25.74 26.33 -13.01
N LEU A 648 25.95 25.40 -12.10
CA LEU A 648 24.90 24.68 -11.37
C LEU A 648 24.43 25.47 -10.14
#